data_aa2ed9547d276ba3b9672cf6794a62d1
#
_entry.id   aa2ed9547d276ba3b9672cf6794a62d1
#
_cell.length_a   1.000
_cell.length_b   1.000
_cell.length_c   1.000
_cell.angle_alpha   90.00
_cell.angle_beta   90.00
_cell.angle_gamma   90.00
#
_symmetry.space_group_name_H-M   'P 1'
#
loop_
_entity.id
_entity.type
_entity.pdbx_description
1 polymer ?
#
loop_
_entity_poly.entity_id
_entity_poly.type
_entity_poly.pdbx_seq_one_letter_code
_entity_poly.pdbx_strand_id
1 'polypeptide(L)'
;MRLKPDKAHQNSDGRWLASVLLILGLAGSAAAVLDILSFSGEFTASRAVLLAVLVVTGLLGAWLLVKSNRDWAASLKCISGWVANTRVARFMDTILPFVWLVLLVAAFLPPDGLGRWNAIYDRINGLLQLTFLFISKIWIFWLFQKKRFASLTDQSNNPAIIVAMVLGGIILLVVLFITITGMGIGPGTQFWGKSGIPILNWQVGAALVVMAALVLLDGHFFASKPTWQKDVVVIVLFWLAAFFLWQSIPTPVSRFVTAPYPPNYTGYPYSDAGDYALEAQAILAGNGFPYGFLDKPLHLTFLAILSWLTGSDYARMMLAQVAVMALIPGLIYLLVSKISNRAAGITAGVLVIFMQANNLSIADRVQATNVKMAMSEPLTALLLILFCLSVVNWWKSPHKSWLHAAVSGALLGLTALVRLNTLVILPFILVVWLFAFNIRRRQTWLAALVFILFCVLGQIPWAVRNQVMEGNALDSYYSKVLGVVFKRRINPTIELIPVNKTPAPGTEQHEGNPPLVEDEKTEPGSWLTLAEAFTRTGMHNLVAVSLSLPASIYHQGLEETIRQPYWDQEWNGSFVPCGQIALALSLLAVALGFAISWKRSGVISLIPMLILLTYLLSNTISMVSGGRYIIPVDWVLPSYFGMGLAGLVTWLLRLEPEGETDTLKTPEDATKLWPQLVVILVIASLPTALSLLIPKQFKPADNAAVLEEIHSLHADWPAGFSASDLDSLAASADGSFKTGWAMFPRWMRTGQGDTAGQGSAFSALPFDHLSFSMISDDVYPFDAVLPVDQSIEPMPNASKVILAGCKTEAYFDAAVMIVLEQSPRVFIRKDPGSFTCPLPQP
;
A
#
# COMPACT_ATOMS: atom_id res chain seq x y z
N MET A 1 -0.36 0.84 -58.16
CA MET A 1 -1.75 0.32 -58.36
C MET A 1 -2.42 0.32 -56.98
N ARG A 2 -3.17 1.36 -56.63
CA ARG A 2 -3.94 1.42 -55.36
C ARG A 2 -5.23 0.67 -55.58
N LEU A 3 -5.36 -0.53 -55.01
CA LEU A 3 -6.63 -1.27 -54.96
C LEU A 3 -7.61 -0.39 -54.14
N LYS A 4 -8.66 0.11 -54.83
CA LYS A 4 -9.84 0.70 -54.13
C LYS A 4 -10.42 -0.36 -53.24
N PRO A 5 -10.60 -0.12 -51.96
CA PRO A 5 -11.25 -1.08 -51.08
C PRO A 5 -12.67 -1.31 -51.53
N ASP A 6 -12.99 -2.56 -51.72
CA ASP A 6 -14.26 -3.04 -52.24
C ASP A 6 -15.40 -2.62 -51.31
N LYS A 7 -16.33 -1.79 -51.78
CA LYS A 7 -17.49 -1.29 -51.01
C LYS A 7 -18.36 -2.44 -50.48
N ALA A 8 -18.28 -3.64 -51.09
CA ALA A 8 -18.98 -4.83 -50.63
C ALA A 8 -18.43 -5.36 -49.29
N HIS A 9 -17.12 -5.38 -49.08
CA HIS A 9 -16.50 -5.83 -47.81
C HIS A 9 -16.83 -4.91 -46.62
N GLN A 10 -16.88 -3.61 -46.82
CA GLN A 10 -17.22 -2.65 -45.73
C GLN A 10 -18.71 -2.79 -45.27
N ASN A 11 -19.61 -3.21 -46.14
CA ASN A 11 -21.00 -3.43 -45.77
C ASN A 11 -21.21 -4.74 -44.98
N SER A 12 -20.38 -5.76 -45.18
CA SER A 12 -20.45 -7.01 -44.45
C SER A 12 -19.97 -6.87 -43.00
N ASP A 13 -18.88 -6.12 -42.79
CA ASP A 13 -18.27 -5.97 -41.45
C ASP A 13 -19.14 -5.18 -40.48
N GLY A 14 -19.77 -4.09 -40.95
CA GLY A 14 -20.70 -3.29 -40.12
C GLY A 14 -21.98 -4.06 -39.76
N ARG A 15 -22.45 -4.91 -40.65
CA ARG A 15 -23.63 -5.77 -40.44
C ARG A 15 -23.36 -6.83 -39.37
N TRP A 16 -22.20 -7.49 -39.44
CA TRP A 16 -21.78 -8.48 -38.50
C TRP A 16 -21.65 -7.85 -37.08
N LEU A 17 -20.97 -6.71 -36.94
CA LEU A 17 -20.80 -6.02 -35.65
C LEU A 17 -22.15 -5.61 -35.04
N ALA A 18 -23.04 -5.01 -35.83
CA ALA A 18 -24.37 -4.64 -35.34
C ALA A 18 -25.17 -5.86 -34.88
N SER A 19 -25.08 -6.97 -35.60
CA SER A 19 -25.72 -8.22 -35.21
C SER A 19 -25.14 -8.78 -33.91
N VAL A 20 -23.82 -8.79 -33.76
CA VAL A 20 -23.15 -9.24 -32.52
C VAL A 20 -23.55 -8.37 -31.33
N LEU A 21 -23.54 -7.02 -31.47
CA LEU A 21 -23.95 -6.10 -30.41
C LEU A 21 -25.41 -6.27 -29.98
N LEU A 22 -26.30 -6.53 -30.96
CA LEU A 22 -27.72 -6.80 -30.67
C LEU A 22 -27.91 -8.16 -30.00
N ILE A 23 -27.21 -9.21 -30.45
CA ILE A 23 -27.23 -10.53 -29.78
C ILE A 23 -26.72 -10.45 -28.36
N LEU A 24 -25.61 -9.78 -28.12
CA LEU A 24 -25.11 -9.52 -26.75
C LEU A 24 -26.12 -8.73 -25.91
N GLY A 25 -26.87 -7.81 -26.53
CA GLY A 25 -27.97 -7.09 -25.87
C GLY A 25 -29.11 -8.00 -25.44
N LEU A 26 -29.51 -8.89 -26.31
CA LEU A 26 -30.55 -9.87 -26.03
C LEU A 26 -30.12 -10.86 -24.95
N ALA A 27 -28.89 -11.36 -25.01
CA ALA A 27 -28.31 -12.22 -23.99
C ALA A 27 -28.23 -11.54 -22.62
N GLY A 28 -27.80 -10.28 -22.56
CA GLY A 28 -27.76 -9.49 -21.32
C GLY A 28 -29.16 -9.22 -20.76
N SER A 29 -30.15 -8.93 -21.62
CA SER A 29 -31.54 -8.74 -21.18
C SER A 29 -32.15 -10.06 -20.68
N ALA A 30 -31.85 -11.17 -21.31
CA ALA A 30 -32.29 -12.50 -20.88
C ALA A 30 -31.64 -12.89 -19.53
N ALA A 31 -30.36 -12.65 -19.34
CA ALA A 31 -29.67 -12.90 -18.08
C ALA A 31 -30.25 -12.08 -16.94
N ALA A 32 -30.55 -10.79 -17.18
CA ALA A 32 -31.18 -9.91 -16.18
C ALA A 32 -32.63 -10.34 -15.85
N VAL A 33 -33.38 -10.84 -16.82
CA VAL A 33 -34.72 -11.43 -16.59
C VAL A 33 -34.61 -12.67 -15.72
N LEU A 34 -33.64 -13.56 -15.99
CA LEU A 34 -33.41 -14.76 -15.20
C LEU A 34 -33.00 -14.43 -13.78
N ASP A 35 -32.14 -13.43 -13.59
CA ASP A 35 -31.71 -12.97 -12.28
C ASP A 35 -32.90 -12.44 -11.44
N ILE A 36 -33.79 -11.62 -12.05
CA ILE A 36 -34.99 -11.13 -11.38
C ILE A 36 -35.94 -12.27 -11.01
N LEU A 37 -36.06 -13.29 -11.86
CA LEU A 37 -36.94 -14.44 -11.66
C LEU A 37 -36.38 -15.44 -10.63
N SER A 38 -35.06 -15.57 -10.54
CA SER A 38 -34.37 -16.48 -9.60
C SER A 38 -34.37 -15.98 -8.14
N PHE A 39 -34.74 -14.73 -7.91
CA PHE A 39 -34.74 -14.15 -6.59
C PHE A 39 -35.84 -14.71 -5.70
N SER A 40 -35.48 -15.28 -4.55
CA SER A 40 -36.39 -15.97 -3.60
C SER A 40 -37.26 -15.03 -2.73
N GLY A 41 -37.20 -13.72 -2.92
CA GLY A 41 -37.98 -12.75 -2.14
C GLY A 41 -39.33 -12.37 -2.78
N GLU A 42 -40.16 -11.61 -2.03
CA GLU A 42 -41.49 -11.15 -2.52
C GLU A 42 -41.39 -10.37 -3.85
N PHE A 43 -42.28 -10.70 -4.78
CA PHE A 43 -42.36 -10.09 -6.09
C PHE A 43 -43.03 -8.71 -6.00
N THR A 44 -42.24 -7.65 -5.93
CA THR A 44 -42.75 -6.27 -5.77
C THR A 44 -43.20 -5.67 -7.11
N ALA A 45 -44.09 -4.66 -7.04
CA ALA A 45 -44.57 -3.93 -8.23
C ALA A 45 -43.39 -3.27 -9.02
N SER A 46 -42.34 -2.83 -8.36
CA SER A 46 -41.13 -2.29 -8.99
C SER A 46 -40.38 -3.35 -9.80
N ARG A 47 -40.33 -4.61 -9.33
CA ARG A 47 -39.73 -5.72 -10.06
C ARG A 47 -40.58 -6.11 -11.29
N ALA A 48 -41.90 -6.06 -11.16
CA ALA A 48 -42.79 -6.30 -12.29
C ALA A 48 -42.58 -5.22 -13.40
N VAL A 49 -42.44 -3.97 -13.04
CA VAL A 49 -42.16 -2.88 -13.99
C VAL A 49 -40.78 -3.08 -14.65
N LEU A 50 -39.73 -3.39 -13.86
CA LEU A 50 -38.38 -3.66 -14.38
C LEU A 50 -38.38 -4.84 -15.34
N LEU A 51 -39.07 -5.93 -14.98
CA LEU A 51 -39.22 -7.11 -15.83
C LEU A 51 -39.94 -6.75 -17.14
N ALA A 52 -41.03 -6.00 -17.09
CA ALA A 52 -41.74 -5.53 -18.27
C ALA A 52 -40.83 -4.68 -19.20
N VAL A 53 -40.09 -3.74 -18.62
CA VAL A 53 -39.10 -2.91 -19.37
C VAL A 53 -38.02 -3.77 -20.01
N LEU A 54 -37.49 -4.77 -19.34
CA LEU A 54 -36.49 -5.68 -19.85
C LEU A 54 -37.01 -6.56 -20.99
N VAL A 55 -38.21 -7.09 -20.85
CA VAL A 55 -38.88 -7.88 -21.90
C VAL A 55 -39.17 -7.01 -23.13
N VAL A 56 -39.70 -5.80 -22.91
CA VAL A 56 -39.98 -4.86 -24.02
C VAL A 56 -38.70 -4.46 -24.74
N THR A 57 -37.64 -4.15 -24.00
CA THR A 57 -36.31 -3.78 -24.59
C THR A 57 -35.69 -4.96 -25.29
N GLY A 58 -35.84 -6.19 -24.77
CA GLY A 58 -35.41 -7.43 -25.43
C GLY A 58 -36.16 -7.69 -26.73
N LEU A 59 -37.50 -7.57 -26.73
CA LEU A 59 -38.34 -7.72 -27.92
C LEU A 59 -38.03 -6.64 -28.97
N LEU A 60 -37.83 -5.39 -28.56
CA LEU A 60 -37.41 -4.29 -29.45
C LEU A 60 -36.02 -4.55 -30.06
N GLY A 61 -35.09 -5.06 -29.28
CA GLY A 61 -33.77 -5.52 -29.74
C GLY A 61 -33.88 -6.63 -30.80
N ALA A 62 -34.69 -7.64 -30.53
CA ALA A 62 -34.95 -8.72 -31.45
C ALA A 62 -35.60 -8.23 -32.77
N TRP A 63 -36.61 -7.37 -32.64
CA TRP A 63 -37.25 -6.75 -33.80
C TRP A 63 -36.29 -5.90 -34.64
N LEU A 64 -35.46 -5.08 -33.99
CA LEU A 64 -34.42 -4.31 -34.66
C LEU A 64 -33.39 -5.19 -35.32
N LEU A 65 -33.06 -6.34 -34.77
CA LEU A 65 -32.15 -7.33 -35.37
C LEU A 65 -32.72 -7.91 -36.67
N VAL A 66 -33.99 -8.29 -36.64
CA VAL A 66 -34.71 -8.80 -37.80
C VAL A 66 -34.87 -7.71 -38.88
N LYS A 67 -35.26 -6.50 -38.51
CA LYS A 67 -35.45 -5.36 -39.41
C LYS A 67 -34.12 -4.88 -39.99
N SER A 68 -33.06 -4.78 -39.21
CA SER A 68 -31.74 -4.38 -39.69
C SER A 68 -31.16 -5.40 -40.68
N ASN A 69 -31.47 -6.68 -40.55
CA ASN A 69 -31.09 -7.73 -41.47
C ASN A 69 -31.84 -7.63 -42.81
N ARG A 70 -33.10 -7.15 -42.79
CA ARG A 70 -33.89 -6.97 -44.02
C ARG A 70 -33.53 -5.68 -44.77
N ASP A 71 -33.40 -4.54 -44.08
CA ASP A 71 -33.26 -3.21 -44.68
C ASP A 71 -31.95 -2.53 -44.29
N TRP A 72 -30.85 -3.30 -44.16
CA TRP A 72 -29.54 -2.82 -43.71
C TRP A 72 -29.04 -1.60 -44.52
N ALA A 73 -29.23 -1.58 -45.81
CA ALA A 73 -28.82 -0.47 -46.66
C ALA A 73 -29.55 0.84 -46.32
N ALA A 74 -30.86 0.78 -46.00
CA ALA A 74 -31.62 1.96 -45.60
C ALA A 74 -31.22 2.45 -44.19
N SER A 75 -30.97 1.52 -43.24
CA SER A 75 -30.50 1.83 -41.90
C SER A 75 -29.11 2.48 -41.89
N LEU A 76 -28.17 1.97 -42.70
CA LEU A 76 -26.86 2.56 -42.92
C LEU A 76 -26.91 3.96 -43.53
N LYS A 77 -27.84 4.18 -44.47
CA LYS A 77 -28.01 5.51 -45.09
C LYS A 77 -28.55 6.54 -44.12
N CYS A 78 -29.44 6.15 -43.21
CA CYS A 78 -29.95 6.98 -42.14
C CYS A 78 -28.82 7.35 -41.14
N ILE A 79 -28.07 6.33 -40.67
CA ILE A 79 -26.96 6.53 -39.70
C ILE A 79 -25.81 7.32 -40.32
N SER A 80 -25.48 7.08 -41.60
CA SER A 80 -24.46 7.88 -42.27
C SER A 80 -24.88 9.36 -42.44
N GLY A 81 -26.19 9.60 -42.63
CA GLY A 81 -26.75 10.96 -42.60
C GLY A 81 -26.58 11.65 -41.24
N TRP A 82 -26.78 10.90 -40.15
CA TRP A 82 -26.55 11.41 -38.78
C TRP A 82 -25.07 11.69 -38.53
N VAL A 83 -24.15 10.81 -38.94
CA VAL A 83 -22.72 10.99 -38.87
C VAL A 83 -22.24 12.20 -39.65
N ALA A 84 -22.87 12.45 -40.83
CA ALA A 84 -22.56 13.62 -41.67
C ALA A 84 -23.09 14.95 -41.06
N ASN A 85 -24.11 14.88 -40.19
CA ASN A 85 -24.64 16.07 -39.52
C ASN A 85 -23.68 16.52 -38.41
N THR A 86 -23.02 17.65 -38.60
CA THR A 86 -22.00 18.21 -37.66
C THR A 86 -22.53 18.53 -36.26
N ARG A 87 -23.84 18.84 -36.10
CA ARG A 87 -24.44 19.05 -34.78
C ARG A 87 -24.66 17.75 -34.03
N VAL A 88 -25.24 16.75 -34.71
CA VAL A 88 -25.45 15.41 -34.13
C VAL A 88 -24.10 14.76 -33.81
N ALA A 89 -23.14 14.91 -34.72
CA ALA A 89 -21.80 14.36 -34.52
C ALA A 89 -21.11 14.96 -33.28
N ARG A 90 -21.17 16.30 -33.10
CA ARG A 90 -20.60 16.95 -31.91
C ARG A 90 -21.32 16.54 -30.64
N PHE A 91 -22.66 16.47 -30.67
CA PHE A 91 -23.44 15.99 -29.53
C PHE A 91 -23.03 14.58 -29.11
N MET A 92 -23.02 13.64 -30.05
CA MET A 92 -22.63 12.26 -29.80
C MET A 92 -21.17 12.11 -29.34
N ASP A 93 -20.25 12.91 -29.86
CA ASP A 93 -18.84 12.88 -29.50
C ASP A 93 -18.55 13.47 -28.10
N THR A 94 -19.42 14.33 -27.58
CA THR A 94 -19.22 15.01 -26.30
C THR A 94 -20.12 14.45 -25.19
N ILE A 95 -21.42 14.32 -25.45
CA ILE A 95 -22.41 13.93 -24.43
C ILE A 95 -22.38 12.43 -24.16
N LEU A 96 -22.28 11.62 -25.21
CA LEU A 96 -22.33 10.17 -25.08
C LEU A 96 -21.18 9.61 -24.20
N PRO A 97 -19.93 10.01 -24.42
CA PRO A 97 -18.81 9.61 -23.54
C PRO A 97 -18.97 10.10 -22.09
N PHE A 98 -19.46 11.32 -21.90
CA PHE A 98 -19.72 11.87 -20.56
C PHE A 98 -20.80 11.06 -19.82
N VAL A 99 -21.94 10.79 -20.49
CA VAL A 99 -23.01 9.94 -19.95
C VAL A 99 -22.46 8.53 -19.66
N TRP A 100 -21.64 7.98 -20.54
CA TRP A 100 -21.02 6.68 -20.34
C TRP A 100 -20.12 6.65 -19.08
N LEU A 101 -19.30 7.67 -18.87
CA LEU A 101 -18.44 7.79 -17.66
C LEU A 101 -19.28 7.92 -16.38
N VAL A 102 -20.33 8.73 -16.40
CA VAL A 102 -21.24 8.90 -15.25
C VAL A 102 -21.96 7.58 -14.93
N LEU A 103 -22.44 6.89 -15.95
CA LEU A 103 -23.10 5.58 -15.78
C LEU A 103 -22.12 4.50 -15.31
N LEU A 104 -20.85 4.55 -15.75
CA LEU A 104 -19.81 3.64 -15.26
C LEU A 104 -19.63 3.77 -13.75
N VAL A 105 -19.57 5.00 -13.23
CA VAL A 105 -19.50 5.22 -11.77
C VAL A 105 -20.81 4.80 -11.10
N ALA A 106 -21.94 5.30 -11.60
CA ALA A 106 -23.24 5.08 -10.98
C ALA A 106 -23.66 3.60 -10.96
N ALA A 107 -23.31 2.83 -11.98
CA ALA A 107 -23.67 1.41 -12.07
C ALA A 107 -22.82 0.50 -11.16
N PHE A 108 -21.66 0.97 -10.68
CA PHE A 108 -20.71 0.17 -9.91
C PHE A 108 -20.43 0.75 -8.51
N LEU A 109 -21.19 1.76 -8.05
CA LEU A 109 -21.10 2.24 -6.67
C LEU A 109 -21.46 1.12 -5.68
N PRO A 110 -20.69 0.93 -4.59
CA PRO A 110 -21.07 -0.03 -3.57
C PRO A 110 -22.29 0.48 -2.79
N PRO A 111 -23.31 -0.36 -2.52
CA PRO A 111 -24.50 0.04 -1.80
C PRO A 111 -24.19 0.54 -0.38
N ASP A 112 -23.23 -0.09 0.29
CA ASP A 112 -22.87 0.17 1.69
C ASP A 112 -22.46 1.62 1.99
N GLY A 113 -21.99 2.37 0.97
CA GLY A 113 -21.59 3.78 1.10
C GLY A 113 -22.74 4.80 1.03
N LEU A 114 -23.95 4.39 0.65
CA LEU A 114 -25.05 5.30 0.35
C LEU A 114 -26.02 5.52 1.54
N GLY A 115 -25.83 4.85 2.67
CA GLY A 115 -26.64 4.97 3.88
C GLY A 115 -28.12 4.79 3.58
N ARG A 116 -28.98 5.78 3.90
CA ARG A 116 -30.45 5.72 3.67
C ARG A 116 -30.86 5.56 2.19
N TRP A 117 -29.96 5.80 1.25
CA TRP A 117 -30.22 5.66 -0.18
C TRP A 117 -29.97 4.25 -0.72
N ASN A 118 -29.38 3.35 0.09
CA ASN A 118 -29.07 1.97 -0.34
C ASN A 118 -30.28 1.25 -0.90
N ALA A 119 -31.42 1.29 -0.20
CA ALA A 119 -32.64 0.62 -0.64
C ALA A 119 -33.21 1.11 -1.98
N ILE A 120 -32.96 2.39 -2.32
CA ILE A 120 -33.34 2.96 -3.62
C ILE A 120 -32.33 2.51 -4.67
N TYR A 121 -31.05 2.61 -4.35
CA TYR A 121 -29.96 2.26 -5.26
C TYR A 121 -30.03 0.78 -5.66
N ASP A 122 -30.23 -0.14 -4.72
CA ASP A 122 -30.38 -1.58 -5.00
C ASP A 122 -31.52 -1.86 -5.99
N ARG A 123 -32.61 -1.10 -5.91
CA ARG A 123 -33.74 -1.24 -6.82
C ARG A 123 -33.46 -0.76 -8.24
N ILE A 124 -32.60 0.27 -8.40
CA ILE A 124 -32.30 0.88 -9.70
C ILE A 124 -30.97 0.42 -10.27
N ASN A 125 -30.12 -0.25 -9.51
CA ASN A 125 -28.79 -0.63 -9.94
C ASN A 125 -28.80 -1.53 -11.19
N GLY A 126 -29.68 -2.53 -11.24
CA GLY A 126 -29.85 -3.36 -12.44
C GLY A 126 -30.22 -2.53 -13.69
N LEU A 127 -31.06 -1.50 -13.51
CA LEU A 127 -31.40 -0.58 -14.61
C LEU A 127 -30.21 0.29 -15.01
N LEU A 128 -29.40 0.76 -14.06
CA LEU A 128 -28.17 1.53 -14.33
C LEU A 128 -27.17 0.69 -15.12
N GLN A 129 -26.95 -0.56 -14.73
CA GLN A 129 -26.04 -1.49 -15.42
C GLN A 129 -26.51 -1.77 -16.86
N LEU A 130 -27.82 -2.02 -17.04
CA LEU A 130 -28.38 -2.19 -18.38
C LEU A 130 -28.24 -0.94 -19.24
N THR A 131 -28.51 0.23 -18.66
CA THR A 131 -28.37 1.51 -19.37
C THR A 131 -26.90 1.74 -19.75
N PHE A 132 -25.95 1.44 -18.85
CA PHE A 132 -24.52 1.49 -19.13
C PHE A 132 -24.14 0.56 -20.29
N LEU A 133 -24.60 -0.68 -20.29
CA LEU A 133 -24.34 -1.63 -21.38
C LEU A 133 -24.95 -1.15 -22.70
N PHE A 134 -26.16 -0.60 -22.67
CA PHE A 134 -26.82 -0.07 -23.85
C PHE A 134 -26.09 1.13 -24.45
N ILE A 135 -25.73 2.10 -23.61
CA ILE A 135 -24.94 3.28 -24.02
C ILE A 135 -23.55 2.85 -24.53
N SER A 136 -22.91 1.87 -23.92
CA SER A 136 -21.63 1.31 -24.39
C SER A 136 -21.74 0.77 -25.82
N LYS A 137 -22.83 0.04 -26.14
CA LYS A 137 -23.07 -0.50 -27.47
C LYS A 137 -23.31 0.61 -28.50
N ILE A 138 -24.13 1.61 -28.16
CA ILE A 138 -24.37 2.76 -29.03
C ILE A 138 -23.05 3.46 -29.33
N TRP A 139 -22.22 3.66 -28.30
CA TRP A 139 -20.95 4.35 -28.46
C TRP A 139 -19.94 3.55 -29.29
N ILE A 140 -19.80 2.25 -29.06
CA ILE A 140 -18.94 1.36 -29.86
C ILE A 140 -19.39 1.36 -31.32
N PHE A 141 -20.69 1.27 -31.56
CA PHE A 141 -21.25 1.32 -32.91
C PHE A 141 -20.99 2.68 -33.58
N TRP A 142 -21.16 3.77 -32.86
CA TRP A 142 -20.86 5.12 -33.34
C TRP A 142 -19.37 5.29 -33.73
N LEU A 143 -18.46 4.81 -32.90
CA LEU A 143 -17.02 4.81 -33.20
C LEU A 143 -16.68 3.97 -34.44
N PHE A 144 -17.36 2.83 -34.60
CA PHE A 144 -17.19 1.99 -35.78
C PHE A 144 -17.63 2.70 -37.05
N GLN A 145 -18.80 3.36 -37.05
CA GLN A 145 -19.30 4.13 -38.20
C GLN A 145 -18.35 5.29 -38.58
N LYS A 146 -17.68 5.86 -37.61
CA LYS A 146 -16.65 6.88 -37.87
C LYS A 146 -15.31 6.32 -38.36
N LYS A 147 -15.26 5.02 -38.70
CA LYS A 147 -14.05 4.31 -39.13
C LYS A 147 -12.86 4.44 -38.17
N ARG A 148 -13.16 4.64 -36.86
CA ARG A 148 -12.11 4.74 -35.84
C ARG A 148 -11.29 3.47 -35.72
N PHE A 149 -11.94 2.31 -35.82
CA PHE A 149 -11.28 1.02 -35.77
C PHE A 149 -10.45 0.72 -37.04
N ALA A 150 -10.79 1.30 -38.21
CA ALA A 150 -9.98 1.17 -39.42
C ALA A 150 -8.58 1.80 -39.28
N SER A 151 -8.45 2.84 -38.43
CA SER A 151 -7.14 3.40 -38.11
C SER A 151 -6.25 2.48 -37.27
N LEU A 152 -6.83 1.51 -36.57
CA LEU A 152 -6.08 0.50 -35.80
C LEU A 152 -5.53 -0.60 -36.72
N THR A 153 -6.31 -1.01 -37.73
CA THR A 153 -5.86 -2.00 -38.71
C THR A 153 -4.77 -1.47 -39.64
N ASP A 154 -4.83 -0.19 -40.04
CA ASP A 154 -3.74 0.47 -40.77
C ASP A 154 -2.45 0.63 -39.94
N GLN A 155 -2.55 0.51 -38.63
CA GLN A 155 -1.43 0.57 -37.68
C GLN A 155 -0.95 -0.81 -37.20
N SER A 156 -1.31 -1.90 -37.87
CA SER A 156 -0.89 -3.26 -37.47
C SER A 156 0.64 -3.41 -37.34
N ASN A 157 1.40 -2.62 -38.07
CA ASN A 157 2.88 -2.53 -37.96
C ASN A 157 3.36 -1.54 -36.89
N ASN A 158 2.46 -0.97 -36.08
CA ASN A 158 2.87 -0.08 -35.01
C ASN A 158 3.57 -0.90 -33.91
N PRO A 159 4.85 -0.60 -33.57
CA PRO A 159 5.60 -1.38 -32.59
C PRO A 159 4.91 -1.42 -31.20
N ALA A 160 4.13 -0.41 -30.85
CA ALA A 160 3.37 -0.42 -29.60
C ALA A 160 2.28 -1.50 -29.58
N ILE A 161 1.58 -1.72 -30.69
CA ILE A 161 0.55 -2.78 -30.78
C ILE A 161 1.21 -4.15 -30.69
N ILE A 162 2.35 -4.34 -31.37
CA ILE A 162 3.11 -5.59 -31.29
C ILE A 162 3.55 -5.85 -29.84
N VAL A 163 4.11 -4.85 -29.16
CA VAL A 163 4.51 -4.96 -27.75
C VAL A 163 3.31 -5.29 -26.85
N ALA A 164 2.16 -4.64 -27.06
CA ALA A 164 0.94 -4.94 -26.30
C ALA A 164 0.46 -6.37 -26.52
N MET A 165 0.48 -6.86 -27.76
CA MET A 165 0.06 -8.23 -28.10
C MET A 165 1.01 -9.27 -27.52
N VAL A 166 2.32 -9.06 -27.62
CA VAL A 166 3.34 -9.96 -27.08
C VAL A 166 3.23 -10.03 -25.55
N LEU A 167 3.20 -8.89 -24.86
CA LEU A 167 3.05 -8.84 -23.41
C LEU A 167 1.70 -9.40 -22.96
N GLY A 168 0.62 -9.04 -23.63
CA GLY A 168 -0.70 -9.60 -23.36
C GLY A 168 -0.73 -11.12 -23.53
N GLY A 169 -0.10 -11.65 -24.57
CA GLY A 169 0.06 -13.09 -24.78
C GLY A 169 0.85 -13.76 -23.67
N ILE A 170 1.98 -13.18 -23.25
CA ILE A 170 2.79 -13.69 -22.14
C ILE A 170 1.97 -13.68 -20.85
N ILE A 171 1.28 -12.59 -20.55
CA ILE A 171 0.43 -12.47 -19.36
C ILE A 171 -0.66 -13.54 -19.36
N LEU A 172 -1.36 -13.74 -20.48
CA LEU A 172 -2.40 -14.76 -20.59
C LEU A 172 -1.83 -16.16 -20.41
N LEU A 173 -0.64 -16.46 -20.94
CA LEU A 173 0.05 -17.73 -20.73
C LEU A 173 0.44 -17.94 -19.26
N VAL A 174 0.92 -16.91 -18.57
CA VAL A 174 1.24 -16.98 -17.12
C VAL A 174 -0.02 -17.18 -16.30
N VAL A 175 -1.10 -16.45 -16.58
CA VAL A 175 -2.40 -16.64 -15.92
C VAL A 175 -2.91 -18.05 -16.13
N LEU A 176 -2.85 -18.56 -17.35
CA LEU A 176 -3.26 -19.93 -17.68
C LEU A 176 -2.39 -20.97 -16.96
N PHE A 177 -1.07 -20.78 -16.94
CA PHE A 177 -0.13 -21.64 -16.21
C PHE A 177 -0.47 -21.69 -14.71
N ILE A 178 -0.67 -20.52 -14.07
CA ILE A 178 -1.05 -20.43 -12.65
C ILE A 178 -2.40 -21.13 -12.42
N THR A 179 -3.37 -20.91 -13.30
CA THR A 179 -4.71 -21.51 -13.18
C THR A 179 -4.67 -23.05 -13.28
N ILE A 180 -3.83 -23.59 -14.15
CA ILE A 180 -3.70 -25.05 -14.34
C ILE A 180 -2.90 -25.70 -13.21
N THR A 181 -1.79 -25.07 -12.81
CA THR A 181 -0.84 -25.67 -11.86
C THR A 181 -1.15 -25.37 -10.40
N GLY A 182 -1.94 -24.32 -10.12
CA GLY A 182 -2.13 -23.80 -8.76
C GLY A 182 -0.87 -23.18 -8.14
N MET A 183 0.21 -23.03 -8.94
CA MET A 183 1.50 -22.53 -8.42
C MET A 183 1.37 -21.08 -7.96
N GLY A 184 1.76 -20.81 -6.72
CA GLY A 184 1.67 -19.47 -6.13
C GLY A 184 0.28 -19.10 -5.57
N ILE A 185 -0.70 -20.00 -5.65
CA ILE A 185 -2.05 -19.79 -5.10
C ILE A 185 -2.46 -20.84 -4.05
N GLY A 186 -1.68 -21.88 -3.88
CA GLY A 186 -1.91 -22.89 -2.85
C GLY A 186 -1.64 -22.35 -1.44
N PRO A 187 -2.02 -23.11 -0.40
CA PRO A 187 -1.81 -22.74 0.99
C PRO A 187 -0.36 -22.38 1.26
N GLY A 188 -0.18 -21.32 2.03
CA GLY A 188 1.11 -20.68 2.21
C GLY A 188 1.94 -21.25 3.34
N THR A 189 3.14 -20.75 3.41
CA THR A 189 4.07 -20.96 4.51
C THR A 189 3.84 -19.93 5.61
N GLN A 190 4.50 -20.07 6.73
CA GLN A 190 4.49 -19.13 7.85
C GLN A 190 4.74 -17.65 7.45
N PHE A 191 5.50 -17.39 6.37
CA PHE A 191 5.80 -16.05 5.86
C PHE A 191 4.96 -15.65 4.63
N TRP A 192 3.91 -16.38 4.36
CA TRP A 192 3.01 -16.17 3.24
C TRP A 192 1.94 -15.14 3.64
N GLY A 193 2.05 -13.93 3.13
CA GLY A 193 1.09 -12.88 3.40
C GLY A 193 -0.15 -12.98 2.53
N LYS A 194 -1.19 -12.23 2.89
CA LYS A 194 -2.40 -12.10 2.07
C LYS A 194 -2.13 -11.33 0.79
N SER A 195 -3.07 -11.38 -0.13
CA SER A 195 -3.01 -10.69 -1.42
C SER A 195 -3.01 -9.16 -1.29
N GLY A 196 -2.69 -8.47 -2.39
CA GLY A 196 -2.75 -7.01 -2.46
C GLY A 196 -4.17 -6.47 -2.26
N ILE A 197 -4.25 -5.20 -1.90
CA ILE A 197 -5.53 -4.53 -1.64
C ILE A 197 -6.20 -4.16 -2.96
N PRO A 198 -7.40 -4.67 -3.27
CA PRO A 198 -8.02 -4.49 -4.57
C PRO A 198 -8.55 -3.07 -4.77
N ILE A 199 -8.41 -2.59 -6.00
CA ILE A 199 -9.12 -1.41 -6.49
C ILE A 199 -10.50 -1.85 -6.98
N LEU A 200 -11.55 -1.12 -6.61
CA LEU A 200 -12.93 -1.44 -7.00
C LEU A 200 -13.29 -0.81 -8.36
N ASN A 201 -14.22 -1.44 -9.08
CA ASN A 201 -14.65 -1.00 -10.41
C ASN A 201 -15.17 0.46 -10.42
N TRP A 202 -15.94 0.86 -9.40
CA TRP A 202 -16.43 2.24 -9.30
C TRP A 202 -15.30 3.25 -9.10
N GLN A 203 -14.22 2.87 -8.40
CA GLN A 203 -13.04 3.72 -8.18
C GLN A 203 -12.29 3.95 -9.49
N VAL A 204 -12.24 2.94 -10.35
CA VAL A 204 -11.72 3.09 -11.72
C VAL A 204 -12.56 4.10 -12.51
N GLY A 205 -13.89 3.96 -12.46
CA GLY A 205 -14.81 4.91 -13.10
C GLY A 205 -14.60 6.33 -12.58
N ALA A 206 -14.53 6.49 -11.26
CA ALA A 206 -14.28 7.79 -10.62
C ALA A 206 -12.93 8.40 -11.06
N ALA A 207 -11.87 7.58 -11.15
CA ALA A 207 -10.55 8.04 -11.63
C ALA A 207 -10.62 8.56 -13.07
N LEU A 208 -11.38 7.88 -13.95
CA LEU A 208 -11.57 8.33 -15.32
C LEU A 208 -12.41 9.60 -15.43
N VAL A 209 -13.42 9.77 -14.58
CA VAL A 209 -14.22 11.01 -14.51
C VAL A 209 -13.37 12.18 -14.02
N VAL A 210 -12.60 11.99 -12.95
CA VAL A 210 -11.67 13.02 -12.44
C VAL A 210 -10.64 13.38 -13.51
N MET A 211 -10.09 12.40 -14.21
CA MET A 211 -9.15 12.61 -15.30
C MET A 211 -9.80 13.47 -16.40
N ALA A 212 -10.99 13.09 -16.87
CA ALA A 212 -11.68 13.82 -17.92
C ALA A 212 -11.99 15.26 -17.48
N ALA A 213 -12.47 15.45 -16.25
CA ALA A 213 -12.75 16.78 -15.69
C ALA A 213 -11.50 17.65 -15.63
N LEU A 214 -10.38 17.14 -15.08
CA LEU A 214 -9.14 17.91 -14.97
C LEU A 214 -8.51 18.21 -16.32
N VAL A 215 -8.58 17.30 -17.30
CA VAL A 215 -8.10 17.54 -18.68
C VAL A 215 -8.95 18.63 -19.36
N LEU A 216 -10.27 18.60 -19.19
CA LEU A 216 -11.16 19.65 -19.75
C LEU A 216 -10.92 21.01 -19.09
N LEU A 217 -10.74 21.04 -17.77
CA LEU A 217 -10.43 22.27 -17.03
C LEU A 217 -9.06 22.82 -17.42
N ASP A 218 -8.06 21.97 -17.66
CA ASP A 218 -6.73 22.38 -18.11
C ASP A 218 -6.82 23.12 -19.45
N GLY A 219 -7.57 22.59 -20.42
CA GLY A 219 -7.79 23.23 -21.71
C GLY A 219 -8.53 24.57 -21.62
N HIS A 220 -9.40 24.78 -20.62
CA HIS A 220 -10.19 26.01 -20.50
C HIS A 220 -9.51 27.08 -19.64
N PHE A 221 -9.08 26.72 -18.44
CA PHE A 221 -8.62 27.68 -17.41
C PHE A 221 -7.11 27.85 -17.35
N PHE A 222 -6.35 26.84 -17.77
CA PHE A 222 -4.91 26.79 -17.62
C PHE A 222 -4.15 26.74 -18.95
N ALA A 223 -4.83 26.91 -20.11
CA ALA A 223 -4.22 26.81 -21.42
C ALA A 223 -2.96 27.70 -21.57
N SER A 224 -3.00 28.93 -21.01
CA SER A 224 -1.89 29.89 -21.08
C SER A 224 -0.81 29.72 -19.98
N LYS A 225 -1.01 28.84 -19.02
CA LYS A 225 -0.07 28.67 -17.89
C LYS A 225 1.04 27.68 -18.25
N PRO A 226 2.27 27.91 -17.75
CA PRO A 226 3.37 26.96 -17.94
C PRO A 226 3.09 25.63 -17.26
N THR A 227 3.60 24.55 -17.83
CA THR A 227 3.35 23.15 -17.40
C THR A 227 3.64 22.91 -15.92
N TRP A 228 4.72 23.50 -15.38
CA TRP A 228 5.10 23.31 -13.98
C TRP A 228 4.05 23.87 -13.00
N GLN A 229 3.39 25.00 -13.33
CA GLN A 229 2.31 25.55 -12.48
C GLN A 229 1.10 24.64 -12.45
N LYS A 230 0.74 24.09 -13.61
CA LYS A 230 -0.31 23.09 -13.74
C LYS A 230 -0.01 21.82 -12.91
N ASP A 231 1.25 21.35 -12.96
CA ASP A 231 1.68 20.19 -12.18
C ASP A 231 1.63 20.45 -10.68
N VAL A 232 2.07 21.62 -10.24
CA VAL A 232 1.98 22.01 -8.80
C VAL A 232 0.52 22.02 -8.33
N VAL A 233 -0.41 22.58 -9.13
CA VAL A 233 -1.84 22.59 -8.76
C VAL A 233 -2.37 21.16 -8.60
N VAL A 234 -2.08 20.26 -9.54
CA VAL A 234 -2.54 18.87 -9.47
C VAL A 234 -1.93 18.15 -8.25
N ILE A 235 -0.64 18.36 -7.96
CA ILE A 235 0.04 17.77 -6.80
C ILE A 235 -0.61 18.24 -5.50
N VAL A 236 -0.88 19.55 -5.38
CA VAL A 236 -1.54 20.11 -4.17
C VAL A 236 -2.95 19.55 -4.01
N LEU A 237 -3.72 19.46 -5.10
CA LEU A 237 -5.07 18.87 -5.06
C LEU A 237 -5.02 17.39 -4.63
N PHE A 238 -4.05 16.63 -5.13
CA PHE A 238 -3.89 15.22 -4.76
C PHE A 238 -3.43 15.07 -3.32
N TRP A 239 -2.52 15.93 -2.87
CA TRP A 239 -2.09 15.94 -1.47
C TRP A 239 -3.25 16.24 -0.52
N LEU A 240 -4.06 17.27 -0.82
CA LEU A 240 -5.24 17.59 -0.03
C LEU A 240 -6.25 16.44 -0.03
N ALA A 241 -6.58 15.91 -1.21
CA ALA A 241 -7.53 14.80 -1.34
C ALA A 241 -7.06 13.55 -0.56
N ALA A 242 -5.79 13.16 -0.72
CA ALA A 242 -5.21 12.03 -0.01
C ALA A 242 -5.19 12.27 1.51
N PHE A 243 -4.70 13.44 1.95
CA PHE A 243 -4.59 13.77 3.37
C PHE A 243 -5.96 13.72 4.06
N PHE A 244 -6.96 14.44 3.54
CA PHE A 244 -8.27 14.50 4.17
C PHE A 244 -9.02 13.17 4.09
N LEU A 245 -8.96 12.46 2.95
CA LEU A 245 -9.60 11.16 2.81
C LEU A 245 -8.95 10.13 3.76
N TRP A 246 -7.63 10.03 3.77
CA TRP A 246 -6.95 9.03 4.60
C TRP A 246 -7.07 9.34 6.09
N GLN A 247 -7.08 10.63 6.47
CA GLN A 247 -7.30 11.02 7.86
C GLN A 247 -8.72 10.66 8.33
N SER A 248 -9.74 10.84 7.49
CA SER A 248 -11.14 10.60 7.86
C SER A 248 -11.47 9.12 8.14
N ILE A 249 -10.69 8.18 7.59
CA ILE A 249 -10.89 6.75 7.81
C ILE A 249 -10.32 6.38 9.21
N PRO A 250 -11.10 5.79 10.11
CA PRO A 250 -10.60 5.33 11.40
C PRO A 250 -9.45 4.33 11.23
N THR A 251 -8.53 4.29 12.20
CA THR A 251 -7.50 3.25 12.23
C THR A 251 -8.10 2.00 12.87
N PRO A 252 -8.34 0.92 12.12
CA PRO A 252 -8.91 -0.30 12.69
C PRO A 252 -7.87 -1.03 13.55
N VAL A 253 -8.37 -1.79 14.53
CA VAL A 253 -7.56 -2.74 15.29
C VAL A 253 -6.97 -3.77 14.33
N SER A 254 -5.68 -4.05 14.46
CA SER A 254 -4.98 -4.96 13.54
C SER A 254 -3.79 -5.60 14.25
N ARG A 255 -3.04 -6.43 13.55
CA ARG A 255 -1.78 -6.99 14.08
C ARG A 255 -0.76 -5.91 14.51
N PHE A 256 -0.90 -4.67 14.04
CA PHE A 256 0.05 -3.58 14.28
C PHE A 256 -0.55 -2.41 15.05
N VAL A 257 -1.83 -2.47 15.41
CA VAL A 257 -2.55 -1.43 16.15
C VAL A 257 -3.48 -2.09 17.15
N THR A 258 -3.32 -1.76 18.42
CA THR A 258 -4.13 -2.29 19.51
C THR A 258 -5.56 -1.73 19.54
N ALA A 259 -6.43 -2.35 20.29
CA ALA A 259 -7.70 -1.75 20.69
C ALA A 259 -7.45 -0.44 21.47
N PRO A 260 -8.38 0.53 21.37
CA PRO A 260 -8.28 1.81 22.10
C PRO A 260 -8.70 1.62 23.57
N TYR A 261 -7.73 1.21 24.40
CA TYR A 261 -7.95 1.07 25.84
C TYR A 261 -7.90 2.41 26.59
N PRO A 262 -8.58 2.53 27.75
CA PRO A 262 -8.35 3.63 28.67
C PRO A 262 -6.85 3.69 29.09
N PRO A 263 -6.32 4.77 29.61
CA PRO A 263 -7.00 6.05 29.89
C PRO A 263 -7.16 6.94 28.67
N ASN A 264 -6.40 6.70 27.59
CA ASN A 264 -6.30 7.65 26.46
C ASN A 264 -7.23 7.26 25.29
N TYR A 265 -7.77 6.06 25.27
CA TYR A 265 -8.57 5.53 24.16
C TYR A 265 -7.89 5.68 22.78
N THR A 266 -6.58 5.50 22.77
CA THR A 266 -5.74 5.55 21.56
C THR A 266 -5.36 4.15 21.14
N GLY A 267 -5.52 3.84 19.84
CA GLY A 267 -4.95 2.62 19.27
C GLY A 267 -3.43 2.76 19.17
N TYR A 268 -2.73 2.21 20.15
CA TYR A 268 -1.27 2.25 20.19
C TYR A 268 -0.63 1.24 19.25
N PRO A 269 0.64 1.44 18.85
CA PRO A 269 1.34 0.49 17.99
C PRO A 269 1.58 -0.83 18.73
N TYR A 270 1.59 -1.93 17.97
CA TYR A 270 1.80 -3.28 18.49
C TYR A 270 2.71 -4.09 17.56
N SER A 271 3.33 -5.18 18.07
CA SER A 271 4.27 -6.02 17.34
C SER A 271 5.41 -5.16 16.74
N ASP A 272 5.88 -5.45 15.52
CA ASP A 272 6.94 -4.69 14.86
C ASP A 272 6.72 -3.15 14.88
N ALA A 273 5.47 -2.69 14.80
CA ALA A 273 5.17 -1.26 14.86
C ALA A 273 5.41 -0.68 16.26
N GLY A 274 5.13 -1.47 17.30
CA GLY A 274 5.42 -1.13 18.68
C GLY A 274 6.92 -1.02 18.94
N ASP A 275 7.66 -2.03 18.49
CA ASP A 275 9.12 -2.07 18.62
C ASP A 275 9.78 -0.87 17.91
N TYR A 276 9.35 -0.53 16.68
CA TYR A 276 9.88 0.62 15.96
C TYR A 276 9.55 1.95 16.65
N ALA A 277 8.35 2.07 17.20
CA ALA A 277 7.95 3.28 17.90
C ALA A 277 8.71 3.43 19.23
N LEU A 278 8.94 2.36 19.98
CA LEU A 278 9.75 2.36 21.21
C LEU A 278 11.21 2.68 20.90
N GLU A 279 11.80 2.06 19.85
CA GLU A 279 13.18 2.37 19.43
C GLU A 279 13.32 3.85 19.05
N ALA A 280 12.34 4.43 18.33
CA ALA A 280 12.33 5.84 17.97
C ALA A 280 12.32 6.75 19.22
N GLN A 281 11.57 6.38 20.26
CA GLN A 281 11.57 7.10 21.53
C GLN A 281 12.86 6.89 22.31
N ALA A 282 13.45 5.68 22.26
CA ALA A 282 14.74 5.40 22.87
C ALA A 282 15.87 6.25 22.23
N ILE A 283 15.83 6.48 20.92
CA ILE A 283 16.72 7.42 20.23
C ILE A 283 16.58 8.82 20.82
N LEU A 284 15.34 9.32 21.05
CA LEU A 284 15.08 10.63 21.63
C LEU A 284 15.52 10.72 23.11
N ALA A 285 15.48 9.59 23.82
CA ALA A 285 16.00 9.50 25.19
C ALA A 285 17.55 9.45 25.25
N GLY A 286 18.22 9.34 24.10
CA GLY A 286 19.67 9.20 24.01
C GLY A 286 20.20 7.79 24.28
N ASN A 287 19.33 6.77 24.27
CA ASN A 287 19.67 5.35 24.46
C ASN A 287 20.15 4.69 23.14
N GLY A 288 20.09 5.40 22.01
CA GLY A 288 20.49 4.89 20.69
C GLY A 288 19.53 3.86 20.12
N PHE A 289 20.04 2.70 19.70
CA PHE A 289 19.28 1.63 19.03
C PHE A 289 19.28 0.36 19.90
N PRO A 290 18.55 0.32 21.03
CA PRO A 290 18.62 -0.75 22.01
C PRO A 290 18.14 -2.10 21.45
N TYR A 291 17.05 -2.16 20.69
CA TYR A 291 16.55 -3.41 20.10
C TYR A 291 17.38 -3.89 18.90
N GLY A 292 18.36 -3.10 18.47
CA GLY A 292 19.28 -3.47 17.39
C GLY A 292 18.63 -3.59 16.02
N PHE A 293 17.61 -2.78 15.70
CA PHE A 293 17.07 -2.66 14.35
C PHE A 293 18.01 -1.85 13.45
N LEU A 294 19.28 -2.26 13.41
CA LEU A 294 20.34 -1.60 12.65
C LEU A 294 20.12 -1.65 11.14
N ASP A 295 19.20 -2.48 10.66
CA ASP A 295 18.82 -2.62 9.25
C ASP A 295 17.78 -1.59 8.77
N LYS A 296 17.25 -0.73 9.68
CA LYS A 296 16.22 0.28 9.36
C LYS A 296 16.48 1.67 10.00
N PRO A 297 17.73 2.14 10.04
CA PRO A 297 18.08 3.32 10.84
C PRO A 297 17.33 4.58 10.43
N LEU A 298 17.10 4.79 9.12
CA LEU A 298 16.40 5.98 8.64
C LEU A 298 14.89 5.92 8.95
N HIS A 299 14.29 4.74 8.97
CA HIS A 299 12.88 4.60 9.36
C HIS A 299 12.68 5.01 10.82
N LEU A 300 13.51 4.50 11.72
CA LEU A 300 13.46 4.82 13.14
C LEU A 300 13.75 6.31 13.40
N THR A 301 14.72 6.86 12.69
CA THR A 301 15.01 8.29 12.72
C THR A 301 13.83 9.14 12.23
N PHE A 302 13.15 8.70 11.17
CA PHE A 302 11.94 9.36 10.67
C PHE A 302 10.84 9.37 11.74
N LEU A 303 10.57 8.25 12.40
CA LEU A 303 9.61 8.17 13.50
C LEU A 303 10.04 9.04 14.70
N ALA A 304 11.32 9.04 15.04
CA ALA A 304 11.86 9.88 16.10
C ALA A 304 11.65 11.38 15.82
N ILE A 305 11.92 11.83 14.60
CA ILE A 305 11.69 13.23 14.19
C ILE A 305 10.20 13.57 14.26
N LEU A 306 9.32 12.71 13.75
CA LEU A 306 7.87 12.94 13.83
C LEU A 306 7.41 13.01 15.29
N SER A 307 7.89 12.11 16.12
CA SER A 307 7.58 12.09 17.56
C SER A 307 8.06 13.36 18.27
N TRP A 308 9.28 13.79 17.98
CA TRP A 308 9.82 15.05 18.54
C TRP A 308 8.97 16.27 18.11
N LEU A 309 8.60 16.36 16.83
CA LEU A 309 7.78 17.45 16.29
C LEU A 309 6.37 17.51 16.90
N THR A 310 5.83 16.38 17.34
CA THR A 310 4.46 16.25 17.85
C THR A 310 4.39 16.12 19.37
N GLY A 311 5.52 16.27 20.07
CA GLY A 311 5.59 16.14 21.52
C GLY A 311 5.32 14.72 22.02
N SER A 312 5.71 13.70 21.24
CA SER A 312 5.51 12.27 21.53
C SER A 312 4.03 11.82 21.61
N ASP A 313 3.10 12.66 21.19
CA ASP A 313 1.69 12.27 21.03
C ASP A 313 1.57 11.33 19.81
N TYR A 314 1.21 10.08 20.06
CA TYR A 314 1.17 9.04 19.01
C TYR A 314 0.14 9.34 17.93
N ALA A 315 -1.04 9.86 18.28
CA ALA A 315 -2.08 10.17 17.30
C ALA A 315 -1.63 11.32 16.37
N ARG A 316 -1.01 12.36 16.93
CA ARG A 316 -0.44 13.47 16.15
C ARG A 316 0.75 13.02 15.31
N MET A 317 1.57 12.11 15.83
CA MET A 317 2.69 11.52 15.07
C MET A 317 2.18 10.78 13.83
N MET A 318 1.11 9.97 13.97
CA MET A 318 0.49 9.29 12.83
C MET A 318 -0.14 10.28 11.84
N LEU A 319 -0.76 11.36 12.33
CA LEU A 319 -1.28 12.43 11.46
C LEU A 319 -0.16 13.09 10.65
N ALA A 320 0.97 13.40 11.28
CA ALA A 320 2.14 13.96 10.61
C ALA A 320 2.71 12.98 9.56
N GLN A 321 2.74 11.68 9.87
CA GLN A 321 3.11 10.64 8.91
C GLN A 321 2.16 10.61 7.70
N VAL A 322 0.85 10.66 7.92
CA VAL A 322 -0.15 10.72 6.84
C VAL A 322 0.09 11.94 5.95
N ALA A 323 0.41 13.11 6.53
CA ALA A 323 0.69 14.32 5.76
C ALA A 323 1.92 14.16 4.84
N VAL A 324 2.98 13.48 5.31
CA VAL A 324 4.15 13.17 4.48
C VAL A 324 3.79 12.15 3.39
N MET A 325 3.09 11.07 3.74
CA MET A 325 2.75 10.02 2.78
C MET A 325 1.70 10.47 1.75
N ALA A 326 0.89 11.48 2.04
CA ALA A 326 -0.06 12.09 1.10
C ALA A 326 0.64 12.71 -0.14
N LEU A 327 1.96 12.87 -0.13
CA LEU A 327 2.74 13.23 -1.32
C LEU A 327 2.79 12.12 -2.39
N ILE A 328 2.61 10.86 -2.00
CA ILE A 328 2.73 9.69 -2.90
C ILE A 328 1.88 9.82 -4.17
N PRO A 329 0.57 10.12 -4.13
CA PRO A 329 -0.24 10.23 -5.35
C PRO A 329 0.24 11.33 -6.30
N GLY A 330 0.67 12.47 -5.74
CA GLY A 330 1.23 13.58 -6.52
C GLY A 330 2.55 13.22 -7.22
N LEU A 331 3.42 12.46 -6.54
CA LEU A 331 4.67 11.96 -7.11
C LEU A 331 4.42 10.90 -8.19
N ILE A 332 3.43 10.03 -8.01
CA ILE A 332 3.00 9.06 -9.02
C ILE A 332 2.42 9.78 -10.24
N TYR A 333 1.59 10.82 -10.03
CA TYR A 333 1.15 11.68 -11.12
C TYR A 333 2.33 12.22 -11.94
N LEU A 334 3.36 12.78 -11.29
CA LEU A 334 4.55 13.29 -11.97
C LEU A 334 5.30 12.19 -12.71
N LEU A 335 5.52 11.04 -12.08
CA LEU A 335 6.21 9.90 -12.67
C LEU A 335 5.51 9.42 -13.94
N VAL A 336 4.21 9.15 -13.84
CA VAL A 336 3.40 8.64 -14.94
C VAL A 336 3.26 9.69 -16.06
N SER A 337 3.11 10.96 -15.70
CA SER A 337 3.08 12.05 -16.69
C SER A 337 4.38 12.16 -17.48
N LYS A 338 5.53 11.92 -16.84
CA LYS A 338 6.84 11.94 -17.50
C LYS A 338 7.06 10.74 -18.44
N ILE A 339 6.53 9.58 -18.15
CA ILE A 339 6.71 8.37 -18.99
C ILE A 339 5.58 8.15 -19.99
N SER A 340 4.39 8.72 -19.73
CA SER A 340 3.22 8.64 -20.60
C SER A 340 2.64 10.03 -20.90
N ASN A 341 1.59 10.44 -20.24
CA ASN A 341 0.95 11.75 -20.38
C ASN A 341 0.24 12.17 -19.10
N ARG A 342 -0.23 13.42 -19.02
CA ARG A 342 -0.90 13.98 -17.86
C ARG A 342 -2.21 13.25 -17.51
N ALA A 343 -2.99 12.89 -18.52
CA ALA A 343 -4.23 12.15 -18.32
C ALA A 343 -3.97 10.81 -17.61
N ALA A 344 -2.95 10.07 -18.06
CA ALA A 344 -2.51 8.84 -17.42
C ALA A 344 -2.00 9.10 -15.99
N GLY A 345 -1.25 10.18 -15.78
CA GLY A 345 -0.76 10.59 -14.46
C GLY A 345 -1.90 10.87 -13.48
N ILE A 346 -2.91 11.61 -13.92
CA ILE A 346 -4.11 11.90 -13.12
C ILE A 346 -4.83 10.60 -12.74
N THR A 347 -5.07 9.73 -13.72
CA THR A 347 -5.73 8.44 -13.48
C THR A 347 -4.96 7.60 -12.46
N ALA A 348 -3.65 7.43 -12.63
CA ALA A 348 -2.81 6.66 -11.72
C ALA A 348 -2.80 7.25 -10.29
N GLY A 349 -2.68 8.58 -10.15
CA GLY A 349 -2.69 9.25 -8.84
C GLY A 349 -4.00 9.03 -8.09
N VAL A 350 -5.15 9.15 -8.77
CA VAL A 350 -6.47 8.91 -8.16
C VAL A 350 -6.64 7.44 -7.76
N LEU A 351 -6.21 6.49 -8.60
CA LEU A 351 -6.27 5.06 -8.26
C LEU A 351 -5.48 4.75 -6.99
N VAL A 352 -4.29 5.34 -6.83
CA VAL A 352 -3.46 5.14 -5.63
C VAL A 352 -4.09 5.78 -4.39
N ILE A 353 -4.79 6.93 -4.52
CA ILE A 353 -5.56 7.52 -3.40
C ILE A 353 -6.60 6.50 -2.90
N PHE A 354 -7.36 5.89 -3.80
CA PHE A 354 -8.39 4.90 -3.45
C PHE A 354 -7.78 3.59 -2.92
N MET A 355 -6.70 3.09 -3.54
CA MET A 355 -6.02 1.88 -3.07
C MET A 355 -5.57 2.02 -1.61
N GLN A 356 -4.99 3.16 -1.24
CA GLN A 356 -4.59 3.41 0.14
C GLN A 356 -5.79 3.61 1.07
N ALA A 357 -6.89 4.22 0.61
CA ALA A 357 -8.13 4.32 1.36
C ALA A 357 -8.73 2.94 1.65
N ASN A 358 -8.74 2.05 0.64
CA ASN A 358 -9.16 0.67 0.81
C ASN A 358 -8.27 -0.06 1.82
N ASN A 359 -6.95 0.12 1.74
CA ASN A 359 -6.00 -0.48 2.68
C ASN A 359 -6.30 -0.06 4.14
N LEU A 360 -6.57 1.23 4.37
CA LEU A 360 -6.95 1.72 5.70
C LEU A 360 -8.26 1.10 6.20
N SER A 361 -9.24 0.92 5.31
CA SER A 361 -10.58 0.44 5.69
C SER A 361 -10.62 -1.04 6.09
N ILE A 362 -9.67 -1.87 5.62
CA ILE A 362 -9.68 -3.33 5.81
C ILE A 362 -8.45 -3.87 6.55
N ALA A 363 -7.69 -2.99 7.22
CA ALA A 363 -6.46 -3.37 7.90
C ALA A 363 -6.67 -4.36 9.05
N ASP A 364 -7.89 -4.48 9.56
CA ASP A 364 -8.32 -5.50 10.54
C ASP A 364 -8.38 -6.91 9.96
N ARG A 365 -8.64 -7.04 8.66
CA ARG A 365 -8.85 -8.32 7.96
C ARG A 365 -7.66 -8.74 7.10
N VAL A 366 -7.02 -7.78 6.45
CA VAL A 366 -5.84 -8.02 5.61
C VAL A 366 -4.61 -7.48 6.32
N GLN A 367 -3.67 -8.36 6.65
CA GLN A 367 -2.42 -8.00 7.33
C GLN A 367 -1.47 -7.23 6.40
N ALA A 368 -1.94 -6.09 5.88
CA ALA A 368 -1.15 -5.16 5.11
C ALA A 368 -0.78 -3.94 5.96
N THR A 369 0.34 -3.32 5.66
CA THR A 369 0.75 -2.07 6.30
C THR A 369 0.19 -0.87 5.57
N ASN A 370 -0.13 0.19 6.30
CA ASN A 370 -0.68 1.41 5.75
C ASN A 370 -0.04 2.66 6.35
N VAL A 371 -0.46 3.83 5.87
CA VAL A 371 0.13 5.12 6.26
C VAL A 371 -0.16 5.54 7.71
N LYS A 372 -1.03 4.85 8.43
CA LYS A 372 -1.35 5.09 9.85
C LYS A 372 -0.69 4.08 10.80
N MET A 373 0.30 3.36 10.34
CA MET A 373 1.08 2.42 11.13
C MET A 373 2.54 2.84 11.18
N ALA A 374 3.20 2.66 12.31
CA ALA A 374 4.63 2.96 12.47
C ALA A 374 5.51 1.91 11.76
N MET A 375 5.25 1.66 10.48
CA MET A 375 5.87 0.61 9.68
C MET A 375 6.72 1.18 8.55
N SER A 376 7.78 0.46 8.16
CA SER A 376 8.77 0.95 7.19
C SER A 376 8.30 0.93 5.73
N GLU A 377 7.26 0.16 5.41
CA GLU A 377 6.79 -0.04 4.04
C GLU A 377 6.29 1.24 3.36
N PRO A 378 5.46 2.10 4.01
CA PRO A 378 5.00 3.35 3.36
C PRO A 378 6.15 4.32 3.05
N LEU A 379 7.13 4.45 3.95
CA LEU A 379 8.31 5.29 3.72
C LEU A 379 9.18 4.72 2.61
N THR A 380 9.32 3.39 2.52
CA THR A 380 10.01 2.72 1.41
C THR A 380 9.33 3.01 0.08
N ALA A 381 7.99 2.94 0.01
CA ALA A 381 7.23 3.28 -1.20
C ALA A 381 7.50 4.72 -1.65
N LEU A 382 7.43 5.68 -0.72
CA LEU A 382 7.73 7.10 -1.01
C LEU A 382 9.12 7.28 -1.61
N LEU A 383 10.15 6.68 -0.99
CA LEU A 383 11.54 6.79 -1.45
C LEU A 383 11.78 6.05 -2.77
N LEU A 384 11.15 4.90 -3.00
CA LEU A 384 11.22 4.18 -4.28
C LEU A 384 10.58 4.97 -5.42
N ILE A 385 9.50 5.72 -5.18
CA ILE A 385 8.89 6.59 -6.18
C ILE A 385 9.81 7.77 -6.50
N LEU A 386 10.42 8.39 -5.49
CA LEU A 386 11.41 9.46 -5.68
C LEU A 386 12.64 8.95 -6.43
N PHE A 387 13.13 7.77 -6.07
CA PHE A 387 14.21 7.07 -6.80
C PHE A 387 13.82 6.81 -8.25
N CYS A 388 12.63 6.27 -8.50
CA CYS A 388 12.11 6.03 -9.85
C CYS A 388 12.06 7.32 -10.69
N LEU A 389 11.53 8.40 -10.12
CA LEU A 389 11.53 9.73 -10.76
C LEU A 389 12.93 10.24 -11.09
N SER A 390 13.89 10.05 -10.19
CA SER A 390 15.27 10.44 -10.38
C SER A 390 15.93 9.64 -11.51
N VAL A 391 15.72 8.31 -11.54
CA VAL A 391 16.23 7.44 -12.63
C VAL A 391 15.60 7.79 -13.97
N VAL A 392 14.29 8.10 -14.01
CA VAL A 392 13.62 8.59 -15.24
C VAL A 392 14.26 9.87 -15.74
N ASN A 393 14.56 10.83 -14.87
CA ASN A 393 15.23 12.08 -15.24
C ASN A 393 16.67 11.82 -15.72
N TRP A 394 17.40 10.93 -15.05
CA TRP A 394 18.75 10.50 -15.46
C TRP A 394 18.74 9.88 -16.86
N TRP A 395 17.85 8.94 -17.12
CA TRP A 395 17.78 8.23 -18.41
C TRP A 395 17.29 9.11 -19.56
N LYS A 396 16.51 10.16 -19.27
CA LYS A 396 16.15 11.17 -20.28
C LYS A 396 17.33 12.07 -20.73
N SER A 397 18.35 12.19 -19.88
CA SER A 397 19.52 13.04 -20.14
C SER A 397 20.84 12.29 -19.97
N PRO A 398 21.07 11.17 -20.70
CA PRO A 398 22.13 10.20 -20.40
C PRO A 398 23.56 10.75 -20.55
N HIS A 399 23.75 11.82 -21.32
CA HIS A 399 25.07 12.36 -21.65
C HIS A 399 25.40 13.72 -21.02
N LYS A 400 24.43 14.35 -20.33
CA LYS A 400 24.59 15.73 -19.88
C LYS A 400 24.84 15.94 -18.41
N SER A 401 24.55 14.94 -17.56
CA SER A 401 24.63 15.19 -16.11
C SER A 401 24.94 13.94 -15.32
N TRP A 402 26.19 13.81 -14.90
CA TRP A 402 26.61 12.87 -13.84
C TRP A 402 25.88 13.14 -12.51
N LEU A 403 25.38 14.37 -12.28
CA LEU A 403 24.60 14.72 -11.09
C LEU A 403 23.26 13.97 -11.00
N HIS A 404 22.59 13.71 -12.13
CA HIS A 404 21.38 12.87 -12.11
C HIS A 404 21.69 11.43 -11.64
N ALA A 405 22.82 10.87 -12.11
CA ALA A 405 23.28 9.56 -11.66
C ALA A 405 23.64 9.59 -10.16
N ALA A 406 24.30 10.67 -9.70
CA ALA A 406 24.63 10.87 -8.29
C ALA A 406 23.38 10.96 -7.39
N VAL A 407 22.40 11.77 -7.78
CA VAL A 407 21.12 11.90 -7.05
C VAL A 407 20.38 10.56 -7.03
N SER A 408 20.33 9.84 -8.15
CA SER A 408 19.68 8.51 -8.21
C SER A 408 20.40 7.50 -7.31
N GLY A 409 21.74 7.47 -7.34
CA GLY A 409 22.53 6.61 -6.45
C GLY A 409 22.30 6.94 -4.97
N ALA A 410 22.38 8.21 -4.62
CA ALA A 410 22.16 8.67 -3.25
C ALA A 410 20.74 8.34 -2.75
N LEU A 411 19.71 8.48 -3.59
CA LEU A 411 18.33 8.08 -3.25
C LEU A 411 18.20 6.57 -3.03
N LEU A 412 18.86 5.74 -3.85
CA LEU A 412 18.85 4.30 -3.61
C LEU A 412 19.56 3.95 -2.29
N GLY A 413 20.71 4.58 -2.02
CA GLY A 413 21.42 4.44 -0.74
C GLY A 413 20.55 4.88 0.43
N LEU A 414 19.85 6.01 0.31
CA LEU A 414 18.89 6.48 1.31
C LEU A 414 17.74 5.49 1.54
N THR A 415 17.20 4.91 0.46
CA THR A 415 16.13 3.91 0.53
C THR A 415 16.61 2.64 1.25
N ALA A 416 17.85 2.25 1.02
CA ALA A 416 18.45 1.10 1.68
C ALA A 416 18.61 1.29 3.21
N LEU A 417 18.74 2.52 3.70
CA LEU A 417 18.70 2.83 5.15
C LEU A 417 17.30 2.67 5.76
N VAL A 418 16.25 2.56 4.95
CA VAL A 418 14.90 2.20 5.40
C VAL A 418 14.68 0.69 5.27
N ARG A 419 15.11 0.10 4.15
CA ARG A 419 15.01 -1.35 3.90
C ARG A 419 16.15 -1.82 3.01
N LEU A 420 17.05 -2.58 3.58
CA LEU A 420 18.28 -3.03 2.93
C LEU A 420 18.04 -3.88 1.65
N ASN A 421 16.93 -4.61 1.59
CA ASN A 421 16.57 -5.44 0.44
C ASN A 421 16.37 -4.63 -0.86
N THR A 422 16.18 -3.32 -0.80
CA THR A 422 16.10 -2.44 -1.98
C THR A 422 17.40 -2.36 -2.78
N LEU A 423 18.55 -2.71 -2.18
CA LEU A 423 19.84 -2.77 -2.89
C LEU A 423 19.86 -3.81 -4.03
N VAL A 424 18.97 -4.80 -3.99
CA VAL A 424 18.81 -5.76 -5.10
C VAL A 424 18.45 -5.06 -6.42
N ILE A 425 17.85 -3.87 -6.37
CA ILE A 425 17.52 -3.07 -7.55
C ILE A 425 18.77 -2.59 -8.30
N LEU A 426 19.88 -2.32 -7.58
CA LEU A 426 21.10 -1.72 -8.11
C LEU A 426 21.68 -2.47 -9.32
N PRO A 427 22.00 -3.78 -9.27
CA PRO A 427 22.58 -4.48 -10.40
C PRO A 427 21.67 -4.51 -11.63
N PHE A 428 20.37 -4.61 -11.45
CA PHE A 428 19.42 -4.68 -12.56
C PHE A 428 19.27 -3.34 -13.28
N ILE A 429 19.20 -2.23 -12.53
CA ILE A 429 19.19 -0.87 -13.13
C ILE A 429 20.47 -0.65 -13.93
N LEU A 430 21.63 -1.07 -13.40
CA LEU A 430 22.92 -0.92 -14.08
C LEU A 430 23.01 -1.78 -15.35
N VAL A 431 22.56 -3.01 -15.31
CA VAL A 431 22.54 -3.91 -16.47
C VAL A 431 21.70 -3.27 -17.59
N VAL A 432 20.46 -2.87 -17.28
CA VAL A 432 19.60 -2.24 -18.29
C VAL A 432 20.19 -0.93 -18.79
N TRP A 433 20.79 -0.10 -17.90
CA TRP A 433 21.48 1.14 -18.27
C TRP A 433 22.61 0.88 -19.27
N LEU A 434 23.50 -0.06 -18.98
CA LEU A 434 24.67 -0.36 -19.81
C LEU A 434 24.26 -0.81 -21.22
N PHE A 435 23.22 -1.67 -21.32
CA PHE A 435 22.73 -2.14 -22.61
C PHE A 435 21.96 -1.06 -23.39
N ALA A 436 21.15 -0.27 -22.71
CA ALA A 436 20.30 0.75 -23.34
C ALA A 436 21.10 1.95 -23.87
N PHE A 437 22.18 2.34 -23.19
CA PHE A 437 22.94 3.57 -23.50
C PHE A 437 24.34 3.32 -24.06
N ASN A 438 24.57 2.18 -24.65
CA ASN A 438 25.80 1.79 -25.35
C ASN A 438 26.98 1.56 -24.39
N ILE A 439 27.20 0.31 -24.05
CA ILE A 439 28.29 -0.18 -23.18
C ILE A 439 29.70 0.23 -23.66
N ARG A 440 29.88 0.56 -24.93
CA ARG A 440 31.19 0.98 -25.49
C ARG A 440 31.55 2.43 -25.18
N ARG A 441 30.59 3.25 -24.67
CA ARG A 441 30.86 4.66 -24.37
C ARG A 441 31.42 4.83 -22.95
N ARG A 442 32.56 5.52 -22.83
CA ARG A 442 33.17 5.83 -21.51
C ARG A 442 32.19 6.56 -20.57
N GLN A 443 31.38 7.47 -21.12
CA GLN A 443 30.41 8.24 -20.33
C GLN A 443 29.32 7.36 -19.69
N THR A 444 28.92 6.25 -20.33
CA THR A 444 27.96 5.29 -19.78
C THR A 444 28.52 4.62 -18.53
N TRP A 445 29.80 4.23 -18.56
CA TRP A 445 30.49 3.64 -17.41
C TRP A 445 30.75 4.66 -16.29
N LEU A 446 31.12 5.90 -16.65
CA LEU A 446 31.32 6.95 -15.65
C LEU A 446 30.01 7.25 -14.89
N ALA A 447 28.88 7.32 -15.58
CA ALA A 447 27.58 7.51 -14.93
C ALA A 447 27.20 6.32 -14.04
N ALA A 448 27.46 5.09 -14.49
CA ALA A 448 27.25 3.88 -13.67
C ALA A 448 28.14 3.90 -12.42
N LEU A 449 29.40 4.26 -12.55
CA LEU A 449 30.33 4.37 -11.42
C LEU A 449 29.88 5.45 -10.43
N VAL A 450 29.48 6.63 -10.93
CA VAL A 450 28.94 7.71 -10.08
C VAL A 450 27.69 7.25 -9.35
N PHE A 451 26.77 6.57 -10.03
CA PHE A 451 25.58 6.01 -9.41
C PHE A 451 25.93 5.05 -8.25
N ILE A 452 26.85 4.10 -8.46
CA ILE A 452 27.33 3.19 -7.42
C ILE A 452 27.98 3.96 -6.28
N LEU A 453 28.89 4.89 -6.60
CA LEU A 453 29.63 5.68 -5.62
C LEU A 453 28.69 6.42 -4.67
N PHE A 454 27.66 7.10 -5.20
CA PHE A 454 26.72 7.85 -4.37
C PHE A 454 25.72 6.95 -3.64
N CYS A 455 25.42 5.77 -4.15
CA CYS A 455 24.66 4.76 -3.40
C CYS A 455 25.45 4.31 -2.16
N VAL A 456 26.76 4.05 -2.30
CA VAL A 456 27.65 3.70 -1.18
C VAL A 456 27.85 4.88 -0.23
N LEU A 457 28.07 6.09 -0.75
CA LEU A 457 28.21 7.29 0.06
C LEU A 457 27.01 7.52 1.00
N GLY A 458 25.81 7.21 0.56
CA GLY A 458 24.62 7.26 1.39
C GLY A 458 24.64 6.29 2.59
N GLN A 459 25.45 5.22 2.54
CA GLN A 459 25.57 4.23 3.63
C GLN A 459 26.74 4.54 4.60
N ILE A 460 27.72 5.32 4.17
CA ILE A 460 28.97 5.56 4.93
C ILE A 460 28.70 6.12 6.33
N PRO A 461 27.85 7.15 6.53
CA PRO A 461 27.62 7.69 7.86
C PRO A 461 27.16 6.62 8.85
N TRP A 462 26.28 5.73 8.40
CA TRP A 462 25.76 4.63 9.23
C TRP A 462 26.79 3.55 9.48
N ALA A 463 27.58 3.19 8.50
CA ALA A 463 28.71 2.25 8.66
C ALA A 463 29.76 2.77 9.67
N VAL A 464 30.06 4.07 9.61
CA VAL A 464 30.95 4.71 10.60
C VAL A 464 30.36 4.67 12.01
N ARG A 465 29.08 4.95 12.17
CA ARG A 465 28.40 4.80 13.46
C ARG A 465 28.52 3.38 14.00
N ASN A 466 28.25 2.37 13.16
CA ASN A 466 28.33 0.98 13.57
C ASN A 466 29.77 0.58 13.95
N GLN A 467 30.77 1.09 13.24
CA GLN A 467 32.17 0.88 13.64
C GLN A 467 32.49 1.47 15.02
N VAL A 468 31.96 2.64 15.32
CA VAL A 468 32.25 3.34 16.59
C VAL A 468 31.49 2.71 17.76
N MET A 469 30.22 2.34 17.56
CA MET A 469 29.33 1.90 18.63
C MET A 469 29.32 0.39 18.82
N GLU A 470 29.43 -0.37 17.74
CA GLU A 470 29.31 -1.83 17.75
C GLU A 470 30.66 -2.53 17.52
N GLY A 471 31.72 -1.78 17.20
CA GLY A 471 33.07 -2.30 16.88
C GLY A 471 33.16 -2.94 15.49
N ASN A 472 32.10 -2.91 14.71
CA ASN A 472 32.06 -3.59 13.40
C ASN A 472 31.20 -2.81 12.39
N ALA A 473 31.81 -2.26 11.33
CA ALA A 473 31.17 -1.37 10.37
C ALA A 473 30.02 -2.02 9.57
N LEU A 474 30.17 -3.29 9.24
CA LEU A 474 29.30 -3.97 8.28
C LEU A 474 28.66 -5.24 8.83
N ASP A 475 29.31 -5.94 9.75
CA ASP A 475 28.91 -7.31 10.12
C ASP A 475 27.58 -7.32 10.88
N SER A 476 27.40 -6.44 11.84
CA SER A 476 26.13 -6.33 12.58
C SER A 476 24.97 -5.84 11.71
N TYR A 477 25.25 -5.07 10.64
CA TYR A 477 24.26 -4.49 9.73
C TYR A 477 23.81 -5.50 8.65
N TYR A 478 24.79 -6.16 7.99
CA TYR A 478 24.52 -7.11 6.92
C TYR A 478 24.34 -8.53 7.41
N SER A 479 25.07 -8.96 8.44
CA SER A 479 24.98 -10.32 8.97
C SER A 479 23.61 -10.66 9.52
N LYS A 480 22.94 -9.69 10.15
CA LYS A 480 21.56 -9.84 10.63
C LYS A 480 20.60 -10.16 9.48
N VAL A 481 20.70 -9.45 8.36
CA VAL A 481 19.86 -9.69 7.18
C VAL A 481 20.23 -11.00 6.48
N LEU A 482 21.52 -11.24 6.27
CA LEU A 482 21.99 -12.47 5.67
C LEU A 482 21.67 -13.67 6.56
N GLY A 483 21.86 -13.57 7.88
CA GLY A 483 21.51 -14.60 8.83
C GLY A 483 20.02 -14.99 8.78
N VAL A 484 19.12 -14.01 8.69
CA VAL A 484 17.68 -14.27 8.52
C VAL A 484 17.41 -15.00 7.19
N VAL A 485 18.03 -14.53 6.10
CA VAL A 485 17.89 -15.17 4.77
C VAL A 485 18.42 -16.60 4.80
N PHE A 486 19.60 -16.84 5.39
CA PHE A 486 20.18 -18.17 5.52
C PHE A 486 19.35 -19.09 6.41
N LYS A 487 18.91 -18.63 7.60
CA LYS A 487 18.03 -19.43 8.48
C LYS A 487 16.75 -19.89 7.77
N ARG A 488 16.11 -19.01 7.02
CA ARG A 488 14.89 -19.35 6.27
C ARG A 488 15.13 -20.30 5.10
N ARG A 489 16.37 -20.35 4.57
CA ARG A 489 16.73 -21.27 3.47
C ARG A 489 17.16 -22.66 3.94
N ILE A 490 17.91 -22.73 5.04
CA ILE A 490 18.51 -23.98 5.52
C ILE A 490 17.47 -24.82 6.28
N ASN A 491 16.40 -24.20 6.76
CA ASN A 491 15.30 -24.89 7.42
C ASN A 491 13.99 -24.76 6.61
N PRO A 492 13.90 -25.40 5.44
CA PRO A 492 12.70 -25.39 4.62
C PRO A 492 11.60 -26.35 5.13
N THR A 493 11.79 -27.04 6.23
CA THR A 493 10.73 -27.75 6.96
C THR A 493 9.77 -26.74 7.61
N ILE A 494 9.30 -25.83 6.80
CA ILE A 494 8.05 -25.18 7.02
C ILE A 494 7.02 -26.23 6.60
N GLU A 495 6.52 -26.97 7.59
CA GLU A 495 5.38 -27.84 7.37
C GLU A 495 4.32 -27.02 6.64
N LEU A 496 3.96 -27.47 5.46
CA LEU A 496 2.72 -27.06 4.82
C LEU A 496 1.63 -27.43 5.82
N ILE A 497 1.11 -26.45 6.54
CA ILE A 497 -0.02 -26.67 7.46
C ILE A 497 -1.13 -27.23 6.58
N PRO A 498 -1.51 -28.50 6.76
CA PRO A 498 -2.62 -29.05 5.98
C PRO A 498 -3.87 -28.28 6.41
N VAL A 499 -4.52 -27.63 5.46
CA VAL A 499 -5.76 -26.83 5.62
C VAL A 499 -6.93 -27.64 6.25
N ASN A 500 -6.75 -28.93 6.51
CA ASN A 500 -7.78 -29.85 6.93
C ASN A 500 -7.80 -30.20 8.43
N LYS A 501 -7.35 -29.33 9.33
CA LYS A 501 -7.71 -29.47 10.75
C LYS A 501 -8.55 -28.29 11.18
N THR A 502 -9.87 -28.41 11.01
CA THR A 502 -10.84 -27.65 11.79
C THR A 502 -10.47 -27.85 13.27
N PRO A 503 -10.08 -26.80 14.02
CA PRO A 503 -9.86 -26.93 15.44
C PRO A 503 -11.17 -27.38 16.08
N ALA A 504 -11.11 -28.42 16.93
CA ALA A 504 -12.26 -28.77 17.76
C ALA A 504 -12.67 -27.53 18.57
N PRO A 505 -13.97 -27.24 18.70
CA PRO A 505 -14.43 -26.10 19.50
C PRO A 505 -13.93 -26.25 20.94
N GLY A 506 -13.05 -25.38 21.37
CA GLY A 506 -12.54 -25.35 22.75
C GLY A 506 -11.02 -25.45 22.96
N THR A 507 -10.21 -25.57 21.89
CA THR A 507 -8.75 -25.44 21.97
C THR A 507 -8.32 -24.10 21.38
N GLU A 508 -8.20 -23.09 22.23
CA GLU A 508 -7.50 -21.86 21.92
C GLU A 508 -6.04 -22.21 21.59
N GLN A 509 -5.68 -22.18 20.30
CA GLN A 509 -4.28 -22.25 19.90
C GLN A 509 -3.65 -20.89 20.20
N HIS A 510 -2.89 -20.82 21.27
CA HIS A 510 -1.91 -19.78 21.47
C HIS A 510 -0.95 -19.78 20.27
N GLU A 511 -1.07 -18.79 19.39
CA GLU A 511 0.00 -18.41 18.46
C GLU A 511 1.11 -17.69 19.24
N GLY A 512 1.74 -18.40 20.18
CA GLY A 512 3.09 -18.08 20.63
C GLY A 512 4.05 -18.47 19.52
N ASN A 513 5.15 -17.74 19.37
CA ASN A 513 6.30 -18.25 18.61
C ASN A 513 6.49 -19.71 19.02
N PRO A 514 6.50 -20.66 18.08
CA PRO A 514 6.75 -22.05 18.44
C PRO A 514 8.04 -22.07 19.25
N PRO A 515 8.12 -22.83 20.35
CA PRO A 515 9.35 -22.99 21.11
C PRO A 515 10.42 -23.32 20.08
N LEU A 516 11.60 -22.73 20.22
CA LEU A 516 12.78 -23.11 19.48
C LEU A 516 12.96 -24.62 19.73
N VAL A 517 12.47 -25.43 18.79
CA VAL A 517 12.68 -26.86 18.82
C VAL A 517 14.19 -27.03 18.63
N GLU A 518 14.85 -27.45 19.69
CA GLU A 518 16.23 -27.84 19.68
C GLU A 518 16.43 -28.90 18.59
N ASP A 519 17.29 -28.56 17.68
CA ASP A 519 18.04 -29.38 16.74
C ASP A 519 17.58 -30.85 16.59
N GLU A 520 16.50 -31.10 15.89
CA GLU A 520 16.48 -32.25 15.00
C GLU A 520 17.31 -31.91 13.76
N LYS A 521 18.43 -32.58 13.58
CA LYS A 521 19.28 -32.48 12.40
C LYS A 521 18.48 -32.87 11.15
N THR A 522 17.74 -31.91 10.60
CA THR A 522 17.09 -32.07 9.32
C THR A 522 18.17 -32.06 8.25
N GLU A 523 18.28 -33.12 7.48
CA GLU A 523 19.16 -33.16 6.32
C GLU A 523 18.89 -31.95 5.42
N PRO A 524 19.92 -31.32 4.86
CA PRO A 524 19.74 -30.15 3.99
C PRO A 524 18.83 -30.56 2.83
N GLY A 525 17.68 -29.92 2.73
CA GLY A 525 16.71 -30.20 1.69
C GLY A 525 17.36 -30.15 0.31
N SER A 526 16.97 -31.08 -0.56
CA SER A 526 17.44 -31.16 -1.94
C SER A 526 17.37 -29.76 -2.60
N TRP A 527 18.35 -29.40 -3.46
CA TRP A 527 18.32 -28.19 -4.24
C TRP A 527 17.01 -28.03 -5.05
N LEU A 528 16.33 -29.15 -5.35
CA LEU A 528 15.01 -29.16 -6.01
C LEU A 528 13.91 -28.60 -5.10
N THR A 529 13.91 -28.97 -3.82
CA THR A 529 12.93 -28.42 -2.84
C THR A 529 13.13 -26.93 -2.62
N LEU A 530 14.39 -26.47 -2.60
CA LEU A 530 14.71 -25.05 -2.53
C LEU A 530 14.25 -24.30 -3.79
N ALA A 531 14.47 -24.86 -4.99
CA ALA A 531 14.05 -24.27 -6.25
C ALA A 531 12.51 -24.20 -6.35
N GLU A 532 11.81 -25.24 -5.89
CA GLU A 532 10.35 -25.24 -5.80
C GLU A 532 9.84 -24.15 -4.85
N ALA A 533 10.35 -24.09 -3.63
CA ALA A 533 9.95 -23.07 -2.65
C ALA A 533 10.23 -21.66 -3.17
N PHE A 534 11.38 -21.43 -3.82
CA PHE A 534 11.72 -20.17 -4.46
C PHE A 534 10.73 -19.81 -5.57
N THR A 535 10.43 -20.75 -6.47
CA THR A 535 9.51 -20.51 -7.58
C THR A 535 8.10 -20.27 -7.06
N ARG A 536 7.63 -21.05 -6.09
CA ARG A 536 6.32 -20.89 -5.46
C ARG A 536 6.17 -19.52 -4.78
N THR A 537 7.17 -19.10 -4.01
CA THR A 537 7.21 -17.78 -3.35
C THR A 537 7.21 -16.64 -4.37
N GLY A 538 8.02 -16.76 -5.44
CA GLY A 538 8.05 -15.79 -6.53
C GLY A 538 6.72 -15.64 -7.25
N MET A 539 6.07 -16.76 -7.57
CA MET A 539 4.75 -16.77 -8.21
C MET A 539 3.67 -16.19 -7.29
N HIS A 540 3.71 -16.49 -5.98
CA HIS A 540 2.78 -15.88 -5.04
C HIS A 540 2.97 -14.36 -4.92
N ASN A 541 4.20 -13.85 -4.93
CA ASN A 541 4.46 -12.42 -4.96
C ASN A 541 3.85 -11.75 -6.20
N LEU A 542 3.95 -12.38 -7.39
CA LEU A 542 3.35 -11.89 -8.62
C LEU A 542 1.81 -11.91 -8.55
N VAL A 543 1.22 -13.00 -8.05
CA VAL A 543 -0.23 -13.11 -7.86
C VAL A 543 -0.71 -12.06 -6.87
N ALA A 544 -0.06 -11.98 -5.70
CA ALA A 544 -0.44 -11.06 -4.64
C ALA A 544 -0.45 -9.60 -5.10
N VAL A 545 0.59 -9.15 -5.83
CA VAL A 545 0.62 -7.78 -6.34
C VAL A 545 -0.38 -7.56 -7.47
N SER A 546 -0.68 -8.59 -8.29
CA SER A 546 -1.67 -8.49 -9.37
C SER A 546 -3.09 -8.31 -8.83
N LEU A 547 -3.38 -8.87 -7.67
CA LEU A 547 -4.68 -8.74 -7.00
C LEU A 547 -4.93 -7.35 -6.39
N SER A 548 -3.98 -6.42 -6.46
CA SER A 548 -4.25 -4.98 -6.23
C SER A 548 -5.07 -4.33 -7.36
N LEU A 549 -5.15 -4.97 -8.52
CA LEU A 549 -5.97 -4.53 -9.64
C LEU A 549 -7.44 -4.96 -9.46
N PRO A 550 -8.39 -4.39 -10.23
CA PRO A 550 -9.76 -4.86 -10.23
C PRO A 550 -9.85 -6.36 -10.59
N ALA A 551 -10.34 -7.16 -9.64
CA ALA A 551 -10.40 -8.62 -9.73
C ALA A 551 -11.84 -9.16 -9.66
N SER A 552 -12.85 -8.31 -9.82
CA SER A 552 -14.26 -8.68 -9.89
C SER A 552 -14.95 -7.99 -11.05
N ILE A 553 -15.76 -8.71 -11.79
CA ILE A 553 -16.66 -8.13 -12.81
C ILE A 553 -18.01 -7.71 -12.19
N TYR A 554 -18.28 -8.15 -10.98
CA TYR A 554 -19.51 -7.83 -10.26
C TYR A 554 -19.42 -6.48 -9.55
N HIS A 555 -20.59 -5.93 -9.29
CA HIS A 555 -20.75 -4.82 -8.37
C HIS A 555 -20.64 -5.37 -6.95
N GLN A 556 -19.52 -5.10 -6.31
CA GLN A 556 -19.21 -5.56 -4.95
C GLN A 556 -18.57 -4.44 -4.15
N GLY A 557 -18.96 -4.35 -2.89
CA GLY A 557 -18.28 -3.54 -1.89
C GLY A 557 -16.89 -4.09 -1.57
N LEU A 558 -16.09 -3.31 -0.86
CA LEU A 558 -14.75 -3.73 -0.47
C LEU A 558 -14.78 -4.96 0.43
N GLU A 559 -15.68 -4.98 1.43
CA GLU A 559 -15.83 -6.10 2.35
C GLU A 559 -16.23 -7.40 1.62
N GLU A 560 -17.15 -7.31 0.67
CA GLU A 560 -17.59 -8.46 -0.10
C GLU A 560 -16.48 -8.97 -1.02
N THR A 561 -15.70 -8.05 -1.61
CA THR A 561 -14.55 -8.41 -2.44
C THR A 561 -13.50 -9.19 -1.66
N ILE A 562 -13.16 -8.75 -0.43
CA ILE A 562 -12.13 -9.41 0.38
C ILE A 562 -12.61 -10.70 1.06
N ARG A 563 -13.91 -11.02 1.04
CA ARG A 563 -14.43 -12.35 1.41
C ARG A 563 -14.19 -13.41 0.34
N GLN A 564 -13.70 -13.01 -0.84
CA GLN A 564 -13.30 -13.97 -1.87
C GLN A 564 -12.10 -14.81 -1.38
N PRO A 565 -11.97 -16.07 -1.85
CA PRO A 565 -11.00 -17.02 -1.30
C PRO A 565 -9.55 -16.51 -1.24
N TYR A 566 -9.13 -15.65 -2.19
CA TYR A 566 -7.73 -15.16 -2.25
C TYR A 566 -7.38 -14.05 -1.23
N TRP A 567 -8.34 -13.52 -0.49
CA TRP A 567 -8.12 -12.62 0.64
C TRP A 567 -8.46 -13.27 1.98
N ASP A 568 -9.12 -14.44 1.97
CA ASP A 568 -9.42 -15.18 3.18
C ASP A 568 -8.20 -15.95 3.71
N GLN A 569 -8.18 -16.21 5.02
CA GLN A 569 -7.14 -17.04 5.64
C GLN A 569 -7.23 -18.51 5.22
N GLU A 570 -8.43 -18.94 4.88
CA GLU A 570 -8.75 -20.31 4.47
C GLU A 570 -8.70 -20.52 2.95
N TRP A 571 -7.95 -19.71 2.23
CA TRP A 571 -7.85 -19.84 0.79
C TRP A 571 -7.39 -21.25 0.37
N ASN A 572 -8.24 -21.92 -0.33
CA ASN A 572 -8.04 -23.29 -0.82
C ASN A 572 -7.28 -23.36 -2.16
N GLY A 573 -6.76 -22.25 -2.66
CA GLY A 573 -6.05 -22.17 -3.95
C GLY A 573 -6.95 -22.04 -5.17
N SER A 574 -8.28 -21.86 -5.01
CA SER A 574 -9.18 -21.69 -6.13
C SER A 574 -9.46 -20.23 -6.46
N PHE A 575 -9.57 -19.91 -7.74
CA PHE A 575 -10.07 -18.63 -8.22
C PHE A 575 -11.53 -18.76 -8.68
N VAL A 576 -12.36 -17.80 -8.35
CA VAL A 576 -13.69 -17.69 -8.94
C VAL A 576 -13.52 -17.32 -10.44
N PRO A 577 -14.15 -18.04 -11.39
CA PRO A 577 -13.94 -17.81 -12.83
C PRO A 577 -14.14 -16.36 -13.28
N CYS A 578 -15.16 -15.69 -12.74
CA CYS A 578 -15.43 -14.29 -13.05
C CYS A 578 -14.33 -13.34 -12.55
N GLY A 579 -13.71 -13.65 -11.41
CA GLY A 579 -12.54 -12.93 -10.88
C GLY A 579 -11.32 -13.12 -11.77
N GLN A 580 -11.08 -14.31 -12.30
CA GLN A 580 -9.99 -14.59 -13.24
C GLN A 580 -10.13 -13.77 -14.53
N ILE A 581 -11.34 -13.67 -15.08
CA ILE A 581 -11.60 -12.88 -16.29
C ILE A 581 -11.34 -11.38 -16.00
N ALA A 582 -11.85 -10.87 -14.88
CA ALA A 582 -11.64 -9.47 -14.50
C ALA A 582 -10.15 -9.17 -14.33
N LEU A 583 -9.40 -10.02 -13.65
CA LEU A 583 -7.97 -9.89 -13.46
C LEU A 583 -7.21 -9.98 -14.80
N ALA A 584 -7.57 -10.91 -15.67
CA ALA A 584 -6.97 -11.01 -17.00
C ALA A 584 -7.18 -9.74 -17.82
N LEU A 585 -8.39 -9.16 -17.81
CA LEU A 585 -8.69 -7.89 -18.49
C LEU A 585 -7.89 -6.73 -17.88
N SER A 586 -7.76 -6.70 -16.57
CA SER A 586 -6.96 -5.68 -15.86
C SER A 586 -5.47 -5.79 -16.22
N LEU A 587 -4.94 -7.01 -16.29
CA LEU A 587 -3.55 -7.24 -16.71
C LEU A 587 -3.33 -6.94 -18.21
N LEU A 588 -4.32 -7.16 -19.07
CA LEU A 588 -4.26 -6.70 -20.46
C LEU A 588 -4.26 -5.18 -20.56
N ALA A 589 -4.98 -4.47 -19.70
CA ALA A 589 -4.90 -3.01 -19.61
C ALA A 589 -3.51 -2.55 -19.11
N VAL A 590 -2.87 -3.28 -18.22
CA VAL A 590 -1.45 -3.05 -17.84
C VAL A 590 -0.53 -3.21 -19.04
N ALA A 591 -0.69 -4.29 -19.83
CA ALA A 591 0.11 -4.51 -21.04
C ALA A 591 -0.09 -3.37 -22.07
N LEU A 592 -1.31 -2.88 -22.24
CA LEU A 592 -1.62 -1.74 -23.09
C LEU A 592 -0.95 -0.46 -22.56
N GLY A 593 -1.01 -0.21 -21.26
CA GLY A 593 -0.37 0.95 -20.63
C GLY A 593 1.15 0.91 -20.78
N PHE A 594 1.76 -0.25 -20.62
CA PHE A 594 3.17 -0.45 -20.90
C PHE A 594 3.51 -0.15 -22.37
N ALA A 595 2.73 -0.67 -23.31
CA ALA A 595 2.95 -0.44 -24.73
C ALA A 595 2.81 1.03 -25.15
N ILE A 596 1.82 1.75 -24.58
CA ILE A 596 1.64 3.20 -24.78
C ILE A 596 2.86 3.97 -24.24
N SER A 597 3.30 3.65 -23.03
CA SER A 597 4.48 4.29 -22.43
C SER A 597 5.76 3.95 -23.18
N TRP A 598 5.90 2.71 -23.65
CA TRP A 598 7.04 2.28 -24.48
C TRP A 598 7.13 3.06 -25.80
N LYS A 599 6.00 3.24 -26.49
CA LYS A 599 5.96 4.06 -27.70
C LYS A 599 6.45 5.49 -27.47
N ARG A 600 6.16 6.06 -26.29
CA ARG A 600 6.50 7.45 -25.97
C ARG A 600 7.90 7.61 -25.37
N SER A 601 8.30 6.74 -24.49
CA SER A 601 9.50 6.88 -23.68
C SER A 601 10.55 5.77 -23.86
N GLY A 602 10.26 4.77 -24.70
CA GLY A 602 11.14 3.65 -24.98
C GLY A 602 11.57 2.91 -23.71
N VAL A 603 12.87 2.64 -23.59
CA VAL A 603 13.46 1.90 -22.45
C VAL A 603 13.19 2.52 -21.09
N ILE A 604 12.91 3.83 -21.04
CA ILE A 604 12.60 4.54 -19.78
C ILE A 604 11.31 4.01 -19.15
N SER A 605 10.36 3.57 -19.99
CA SER A 605 9.12 2.97 -19.50
C SER A 605 9.32 1.66 -18.73
N LEU A 606 10.48 1.00 -18.84
CA LEU A 606 10.80 -0.21 -18.07
C LEU A 606 11.08 0.08 -16.59
N ILE A 607 11.48 1.29 -16.22
CA ILE A 607 12.01 1.59 -14.89
C ILE A 607 11.06 1.17 -13.75
N PRO A 608 9.77 1.56 -13.73
CA PRO A 608 8.88 1.15 -12.65
C PRO A 608 8.69 -0.37 -12.59
N MET A 609 8.54 -1.03 -13.76
CA MET A 609 8.39 -2.48 -13.83
C MET A 609 9.66 -3.21 -13.37
N LEU A 610 10.82 -2.68 -13.69
CA LEU A 610 12.10 -3.24 -13.23
C LEU A 610 12.22 -3.14 -11.70
N ILE A 611 11.82 -2.00 -11.12
CA ILE A 611 11.76 -1.83 -9.66
C ILE A 611 10.80 -2.84 -9.02
N LEU A 612 9.60 -3.01 -9.58
CA LEU A 612 8.65 -4.00 -9.12
C LEU A 612 9.27 -5.41 -9.13
N LEU A 613 9.73 -5.88 -10.28
CA LEU A 613 10.22 -7.25 -10.44
C LEU A 613 11.45 -7.54 -9.56
N THR A 614 12.38 -6.59 -9.46
CA THR A 614 13.58 -6.76 -8.64
C THR A 614 13.27 -6.69 -7.14
N TYR A 615 12.31 -5.88 -6.73
CA TYR A 615 11.85 -5.85 -5.35
C TYR A 615 11.12 -7.15 -4.97
N LEU A 616 10.24 -7.66 -5.83
CA LEU A 616 9.61 -8.98 -5.63
C LEU A 616 10.64 -10.12 -5.62
N LEU A 617 11.70 -10.02 -6.45
CA LEU A 617 12.82 -10.95 -6.40
C LEU A 617 13.53 -10.91 -5.04
N SER A 618 13.74 -9.72 -4.46
CA SER A 618 14.35 -9.60 -3.13
C SER A 618 13.48 -10.26 -2.03
N ASN A 619 12.17 -10.11 -2.12
CA ASN A 619 11.23 -10.80 -1.23
C ASN A 619 11.30 -12.33 -1.42
N THR A 620 11.37 -12.79 -2.67
CA THR A 620 11.52 -14.21 -3.01
C THR A 620 12.81 -14.78 -2.47
N ILE A 621 13.92 -14.05 -2.58
CA ILE A 621 15.21 -14.42 -1.99
C ILE A 621 15.11 -14.55 -0.47
N SER A 622 14.33 -13.70 0.17
CA SER A 622 14.08 -13.71 1.62
C SER A 622 13.00 -14.71 2.05
N MET A 623 12.42 -15.49 1.13
CA MET A 623 11.32 -16.42 1.36
C MET A 623 10.12 -15.79 2.06
N VAL A 624 9.77 -14.57 1.67
CA VAL A 624 8.58 -13.85 2.14
C VAL A 624 7.70 -13.45 0.95
N SER A 625 6.39 -13.39 1.14
CA SER A 625 5.48 -13.03 0.05
C SER A 625 4.17 -12.43 0.53
N GLY A 626 3.55 -11.67 -0.36
CA GLY A 626 2.23 -11.08 -0.14
C GLY A 626 2.17 -10.04 0.99
N GLY A 627 0.97 -9.69 1.43
CA GLY A 627 0.70 -8.83 2.57
C GLY A 627 1.51 -7.54 2.56
N ARG A 628 2.16 -7.26 3.68
CA ARG A 628 3.00 -6.05 3.84
C ARG A 628 4.21 -5.99 2.92
N TYR A 629 4.71 -7.14 2.46
CA TYR A 629 5.97 -7.20 1.69
C TYR A 629 5.85 -6.65 0.27
N ILE A 630 4.63 -6.53 -0.28
CA ILE A 630 4.41 -5.95 -1.62
C ILE A 630 4.09 -4.45 -1.59
N ILE A 631 3.70 -3.89 -0.45
CA ILE A 631 3.28 -2.49 -0.29
C ILE A 631 4.29 -1.46 -0.86
N PRO A 632 5.62 -1.63 -0.72
CA PRO A 632 6.57 -0.69 -1.31
C PRO A 632 6.48 -0.53 -2.83
N VAL A 633 5.90 -1.49 -3.53
CA VAL A 633 5.86 -1.53 -5.00
C VAL A 633 4.46 -1.78 -5.59
N ASP A 634 3.43 -1.89 -4.77
CA ASP A 634 2.04 -2.17 -5.19
C ASP A 634 1.44 -1.08 -6.10
N TRP A 635 1.96 0.15 -6.05
CA TRP A 635 1.59 1.29 -6.90
C TRP A 635 1.96 1.10 -8.38
N VAL A 636 2.87 0.18 -8.71
CA VAL A 636 3.40 0.05 -10.08
C VAL A 636 2.35 -0.48 -11.05
N LEU A 637 1.68 -1.59 -10.72
CA LEU A 637 0.65 -2.16 -11.60
C LEU A 637 -0.54 -1.22 -11.80
N PRO A 638 -1.12 -0.58 -10.76
CA PRO A 638 -2.15 0.46 -10.92
C PRO A 638 -1.69 1.64 -11.79
N SER A 639 -0.40 1.98 -11.78
CA SER A 639 0.14 3.03 -12.66
C SER A 639 0.05 2.65 -14.13
N TYR A 640 0.50 1.44 -14.51
CA TYR A 640 0.36 0.98 -15.91
C TYR A 640 -1.08 0.71 -16.30
N PHE A 641 -1.89 0.19 -15.40
CA PHE A 641 -3.33 0.02 -15.59
C PHE A 641 -3.99 1.39 -15.90
N GLY A 642 -3.69 2.40 -15.10
CA GLY A 642 -4.16 3.77 -15.32
C GLY A 642 -3.70 4.35 -16.66
N MET A 643 -2.43 4.08 -17.08
CA MET A 643 -1.94 4.48 -18.40
C MET A 643 -2.72 3.81 -19.54
N GLY A 644 -3.03 2.52 -19.40
CA GLY A 644 -3.80 1.77 -20.40
C GLY A 644 -5.22 2.29 -20.55
N LEU A 645 -5.90 2.49 -19.43
CA LEU A 645 -7.27 3.01 -19.42
C LEU A 645 -7.35 4.46 -19.89
N ALA A 646 -6.47 5.34 -19.38
CA ALA A 646 -6.43 6.74 -19.82
C ALA A 646 -6.12 6.82 -21.32
N GLY A 647 -5.18 6.00 -21.82
CA GLY A 647 -4.88 5.92 -23.25
C GLY A 647 -6.07 5.45 -24.08
N LEU A 648 -6.79 4.44 -23.62
CA LEU A 648 -8.02 3.96 -24.28
C LEU A 648 -9.08 5.07 -24.29
N VAL A 649 -9.35 5.70 -23.14
CA VAL A 649 -10.39 6.74 -23.01
C VAL A 649 -10.01 7.99 -23.82
N THR A 650 -8.77 8.48 -23.76
CA THR A 650 -8.33 9.62 -24.57
C THR A 650 -8.41 9.33 -26.06
N TRP A 651 -8.07 8.10 -26.49
CA TRP A 651 -8.26 7.68 -27.86
C TRP A 651 -9.74 7.65 -28.26
N LEU A 652 -10.61 7.11 -27.40
CA LEU A 652 -12.06 7.07 -27.62
C LEU A 652 -12.67 8.47 -27.71
N LEU A 653 -12.25 9.39 -26.82
CA LEU A 653 -12.78 10.76 -26.72
C LEU A 653 -12.17 11.73 -27.71
N ARG A 654 -11.15 11.35 -28.45
CA ARG A 654 -10.33 12.26 -29.27
C ARG A 654 -9.77 13.45 -28.49
N LEU A 655 -9.54 13.30 -27.24
CA LEU A 655 -8.73 14.22 -26.49
C LEU A 655 -7.30 14.01 -27.01
N GLU A 656 -6.94 14.69 -28.07
CA GLU A 656 -5.53 14.72 -28.47
C GLU A 656 -4.79 15.32 -27.29
N PRO A 657 -3.82 14.63 -26.73
CA PRO A 657 -2.90 15.30 -25.82
C PRO A 657 -2.28 16.41 -26.66
N GLU A 658 -2.52 17.68 -26.29
CA GLU A 658 -1.82 18.81 -26.90
C GLU A 658 -0.40 18.38 -27.14
N GLY A 659 0.10 18.68 -28.34
CA GLY A 659 1.39 18.23 -28.83
C GLY A 659 2.55 18.65 -27.92
N GLU A 660 2.67 17.97 -26.82
CA GLU A 660 3.82 18.01 -25.90
C GLU A 660 5.07 17.34 -26.53
N THR A 661 5.26 17.58 -27.82
CA THR A 661 6.55 17.29 -28.46
C THR A 661 7.68 18.13 -27.89
N ASP A 662 7.39 19.16 -27.08
CA ASP A 662 8.38 20.11 -26.59
C ASP A 662 8.90 19.91 -25.16
N THR A 663 8.30 19.01 -24.33
CA THR A 663 8.81 18.77 -22.99
C THR A 663 10.11 17.99 -22.92
N LEU A 664 10.61 17.49 -24.05
CA LEU A 664 11.92 16.84 -24.16
C LEU A 664 13.09 17.83 -24.26
N LYS A 665 12.84 19.14 -24.39
CA LYS A 665 13.86 20.11 -24.79
C LYS A 665 14.45 21.02 -23.71
N THR A 666 13.94 21.06 -22.52
CA THR A 666 14.62 21.77 -21.44
C THR A 666 15.42 20.81 -20.59
N PRO A 667 16.75 20.74 -20.74
CA PRO A 667 17.57 20.16 -19.70
C PRO A 667 17.31 21.00 -18.44
N GLU A 668 16.78 20.40 -17.36
CA GLU A 668 16.90 21.03 -16.06
C GLU A 668 18.36 21.43 -15.88
N ASP A 669 18.60 22.69 -15.53
CA ASP A 669 19.94 23.17 -15.27
C ASP A 669 20.59 22.24 -14.24
N ALA A 670 21.63 21.54 -14.64
CA ALA A 670 22.32 20.57 -13.77
C ALA A 670 22.76 21.20 -12.43
N THR A 671 22.94 22.53 -12.41
CA THR A 671 23.27 23.28 -11.19
C THR A 671 22.17 23.20 -10.11
N LYS A 672 20.90 22.99 -10.48
CA LYS A 672 19.78 22.86 -9.54
C LYS A 672 19.75 21.52 -8.80
N LEU A 673 20.55 20.53 -9.23
CA LEU A 673 20.59 19.21 -8.61
C LEU A 673 21.54 19.14 -7.40
N TRP A 674 22.48 20.06 -7.27
CA TRP A 674 23.39 20.12 -6.13
C TRP A 674 22.66 20.25 -4.79
N PRO A 675 21.69 21.17 -4.62
CA PRO A 675 20.94 21.25 -3.37
C PRO A 675 20.19 19.94 -3.05
N GLN A 676 19.61 19.27 -4.06
CA GLN A 676 18.93 17.99 -3.87
C GLN A 676 19.88 16.92 -3.36
N LEU A 677 21.06 16.80 -3.97
CA LEU A 677 22.09 15.85 -3.56
C LEU A 677 22.55 16.11 -2.11
N VAL A 678 22.81 17.37 -1.77
CA VAL A 678 23.20 17.77 -0.40
C VAL A 678 22.11 17.40 0.60
N VAL A 679 20.83 17.72 0.30
CA VAL A 679 19.69 17.37 1.17
C VAL A 679 19.60 15.86 1.39
N ILE A 680 19.76 15.05 0.33
CA ILE A 680 19.71 13.58 0.43
C ILE A 680 20.84 13.07 1.34
N LEU A 681 22.07 13.56 1.16
CA LEU A 681 23.22 13.15 1.97
C LEU A 681 23.09 13.62 3.44
N VAL A 682 22.52 14.79 3.68
CA VAL A 682 22.19 15.27 5.03
C VAL A 682 21.16 14.33 5.68
N ILE A 683 20.07 14.00 4.97
CA ILE A 683 19.06 13.07 5.48
C ILE A 683 19.70 11.69 5.77
N ALA A 684 20.57 11.19 4.90
CA ALA A 684 21.27 9.93 5.11
C ALA A 684 22.20 9.94 6.34
N SER A 685 22.66 11.12 6.77
CA SER A 685 23.49 11.29 7.95
C SER A 685 22.71 11.44 9.26
N LEU A 686 21.38 11.70 9.19
CA LEU A 686 20.56 11.95 10.38
C LEU A 686 20.54 10.78 11.37
N PRO A 687 20.45 9.50 10.95
CA PRO A 687 20.48 8.37 11.90
C PRO A 687 21.76 8.36 12.75
N THR A 688 22.89 8.61 12.10
CA THR A 688 24.20 8.69 12.76
C THR A 688 24.25 9.89 13.69
N ALA A 689 23.83 11.07 13.21
CA ALA A 689 23.86 12.29 14.00
C ALA A 689 22.99 12.19 15.25
N LEU A 690 21.75 11.70 15.13
CA LEU A 690 20.86 11.53 16.28
C LEU A 690 21.42 10.50 17.27
N SER A 691 21.95 9.39 16.79
CA SER A 691 22.53 8.35 17.64
C SER A 691 23.75 8.80 18.45
N LEU A 692 24.55 9.75 17.91
CA LEU A 692 25.78 10.21 18.55
C LEU A 692 25.60 11.52 19.32
N LEU A 693 24.67 12.37 18.95
CA LEU A 693 24.56 13.75 19.46
C LEU A 693 23.46 13.93 20.50
N ILE A 694 22.44 13.06 20.55
CA ILE A 694 21.39 13.19 21.58
C ILE A 694 21.96 12.71 22.91
N PRO A 695 22.01 13.58 23.95
CA PRO A 695 22.49 13.18 25.26
C PRO A 695 21.46 12.29 25.95
N LYS A 696 21.92 11.38 26.81
CA LYS A 696 21.03 10.57 27.66
C LYS A 696 20.18 11.47 28.54
N GLN A 697 18.88 11.34 28.43
CA GLN A 697 17.87 12.08 29.21
C GLN A 697 17.77 11.54 30.63
N PHE A 698 17.94 10.23 30.79
CA PHE A 698 17.92 9.55 32.07
C PHE A 698 19.33 9.06 32.40
N LYS A 699 19.83 9.48 33.56
CA LYS A 699 21.13 9.04 34.04
C LYS A 699 20.93 7.88 34.99
N PRO A 700 21.84 6.91 35.04
CA PRO A 700 21.80 5.85 36.05
C PRO A 700 21.78 6.50 37.44
N ALA A 701 20.75 6.16 38.19
CA ALA A 701 20.62 6.57 39.59
C ALA A 701 20.43 5.31 40.43
N ASP A 702 21.04 5.28 41.59
CA ASP A 702 20.78 4.22 42.56
C ASP A 702 19.41 4.42 43.23
N ASN A 703 18.90 3.37 43.84
CA ASN A 703 17.59 3.41 44.49
C ASN A 703 17.51 4.52 45.56
N ALA A 704 18.61 4.79 46.30
CA ALA A 704 18.67 5.81 47.32
C ALA A 704 18.49 7.21 46.74
N ALA A 705 19.15 7.53 45.60
CA ALA A 705 19.01 8.81 44.96
C ALA A 705 17.60 9.06 44.44
N VAL A 706 16.95 8.05 43.80
CA VAL A 706 15.56 8.18 43.35
C VAL A 706 14.59 8.29 44.53
N LEU A 707 14.84 7.58 45.59
CA LEU A 707 14.04 7.67 46.82
C LEU A 707 14.13 9.05 47.44
N GLU A 708 15.33 9.67 47.51
CA GLU A 708 15.54 11.04 47.96
C GLU A 708 14.77 12.04 47.04
N GLU A 709 14.77 11.82 45.73
CA GLU A 709 13.93 12.59 44.79
C GLU A 709 12.46 12.48 45.18
N ILE A 710 11.94 11.28 45.45
CA ILE A 710 10.55 11.04 45.88
C ILE A 710 10.25 11.77 47.18
N HIS A 711 11.12 11.69 48.19
CA HIS A 711 10.94 12.40 49.48
C HIS A 711 10.89 13.92 49.29
N SER A 712 11.58 14.46 48.30
CA SER A 712 11.59 15.89 48.02
C SER A 712 10.35 16.37 47.25
N LEU A 713 9.57 15.46 46.63
CA LEU A 713 8.36 15.79 45.91
C LEU A 713 7.23 16.18 46.85
N HIS A 714 6.62 17.34 46.64
CA HIS A 714 5.36 17.74 47.27
C HIS A 714 4.18 17.11 46.52
N ALA A 715 4.08 15.77 46.59
CA ALA A 715 3.03 15.00 45.94
C ALA A 715 1.89 14.71 46.92
N ASP A 716 0.67 14.74 46.42
CA ASP A 716 -0.52 14.36 47.19
C ASP A 716 -0.61 12.85 47.28
N TRP A 717 -0.18 12.29 48.41
CA TRP A 717 -0.25 10.86 48.66
C TRP A 717 -1.68 10.44 49.00
N PRO A 718 -2.16 9.28 48.51
CA PRO A 718 -3.42 8.73 48.97
C PRO A 718 -3.47 8.51 50.48
N ALA A 719 -4.65 8.63 51.07
CA ALA A 719 -4.86 8.50 52.51
C ALA A 719 -4.27 7.19 53.07
N GLY A 720 -3.39 7.32 54.08
CA GLY A 720 -2.75 6.18 54.75
C GLY A 720 -1.42 5.77 54.15
N PHE A 721 -0.93 6.47 53.13
CA PHE A 721 0.39 6.24 52.52
C PHE A 721 1.24 7.48 52.51
N SER A 722 2.56 7.27 52.48
CA SER A 722 3.57 8.33 52.48
C SER A 722 4.84 7.86 51.76
N ALA A 723 5.72 8.81 51.44
CA ALA A 723 7.00 8.46 50.80
C ALA A 723 7.86 7.53 51.66
N SER A 724 7.77 7.59 53.00
CA SER A 724 8.53 6.73 53.94
C SER A 724 8.12 5.25 53.88
N ASP A 725 6.93 4.90 53.30
CA ASP A 725 6.53 3.50 53.14
C ASP A 725 7.39 2.79 52.08
N LEU A 726 8.07 3.56 51.20
CA LEU A 726 8.95 3.03 50.16
C LEU A 726 10.35 2.66 50.69
N ASP A 727 10.71 3.05 51.93
CA ASP A 727 12.02 2.74 52.52
C ASP A 727 12.24 1.22 52.62
N SER A 728 11.18 0.49 52.96
CA SER A 728 11.21 -0.98 53.02
C SER A 728 11.38 -1.64 51.62
N LEU A 729 10.80 -1.05 50.59
CA LEU A 729 10.99 -1.51 49.21
C LEU A 729 12.44 -1.24 48.72
N ALA A 730 12.99 -0.09 49.09
CA ALA A 730 14.39 0.24 48.77
C ALA A 730 15.40 -0.69 49.43
N ALA A 731 15.07 -1.21 50.60
CA ALA A 731 15.88 -2.19 51.32
C ALA A 731 15.72 -3.64 50.83
N SER A 732 14.72 -3.93 49.99
CA SER A 732 14.46 -5.26 49.43
C SER A 732 15.50 -5.60 48.32
N ALA A 733 15.94 -6.86 48.25
CA ALA A 733 16.95 -7.31 47.26
C ALA A 733 16.55 -7.05 45.82
N ASP A 734 15.24 -7.28 45.48
CA ASP A 734 14.69 -7.07 44.14
C ASP A 734 13.94 -5.74 43.98
N GLY A 735 14.01 -4.88 45.02
CA GLY A 735 13.42 -3.55 45.06
C GLY A 735 14.14 -2.63 44.04
N SER A 736 13.39 -1.97 43.20
CA SER A 736 13.96 -1.11 42.15
C SER A 736 13.14 0.17 41.99
N PHE A 737 13.86 1.25 41.78
CA PHE A 737 13.31 2.58 41.53
C PHE A 737 13.80 3.06 40.18
N LYS A 738 12.91 3.53 39.31
CA LYS A 738 13.25 3.97 37.97
C LYS A 738 12.55 5.25 37.60
N THR A 739 13.30 6.20 37.05
CA THR A 739 12.76 7.42 36.43
C THR A 739 12.84 7.29 34.93
N GLY A 740 11.73 7.61 34.22
CA GLY A 740 11.69 7.45 32.78
C GLY A 740 10.42 8.01 32.11
N TRP A 741 10.23 7.64 30.85
CA TRP A 741 9.00 7.91 30.10
C TRP A 741 8.11 6.68 30.04
N ALA A 742 6.84 6.84 30.45
CA ALA A 742 5.81 5.83 30.26
C ALA A 742 5.22 5.92 28.86
N MET A 743 5.39 4.83 28.09
CA MET A 743 4.99 4.74 26.70
C MET A 743 3.76 3.84 26.57
N PHE A 744 2.79 4.27 25.76
CA PHE A 744 1.61 3.48 25.39
C PHE A 744 0.76 3.00 26.57
N PRO A 745 0.41 3.89 27.55
CA PRO A 745 -0.32 3.48 28.75
C PRO A 745 -1.70 2.93 28.40
N ARG A 746 -2.01 1.73 28.94
CA ARG A 746 -3.28 1.00 28.72
C ARG A 746 -3.75 0.41 30.05
N TRP A 747 -4.97 0.74 30.43
CA TRP A 747 -5.62 0.08 31.54
C TRP A 747 -6.51 -1.05 31.00
N MET A 748 -6.35 -2.23 31.56
CA MET A 748 -7.02 -3.44 31.12
C MET A 748 -7.73 -4.11 32.30
N ARG A 749 -8.93 -4.61 32.05
CA ARG A 749 -9.64 -5.42 33.03
C ARG A 749 -9.04 -6.82 33.12
N THR A 750 -9.36 -7.51 34.20
CA THR A 750 -9.07 -8.94 34.40
C THR A 750 -9.38 -9.73 33.12
N GLY A 751 -8.40 -10.49 32.65
CA GLY A 751 -8.54 -11.32 31.47
C GLY A 751 -8.54 -10.55 30.13
N GLN A 752 -8.43 -9.22 30.14
CA GLN A 752 -8.23 -8.43 28.94
C GLN A 752 -6.74 -8.23 28.67
N GLY A 753 -6.38 -8.20 27.40
CA GLY A 753 -5.00 -7.98 26.96
C GLY A 753 -4.83 -8.41 25.50
N ASP A 754 -3.62 -8.28 25.00
CA ASP A 754 -3.27 -8.74 23.66
C ASP A 754 -3.04 -10.25 23.67
N THR A 755 -3.59 -10.97 22.70
CA THR A 755 -3.50 -12.43 22.59
C THR A 755 -2.15 -12.93 22.10
N ALA A 756 -1.29 -12.05 21.63
CA ALA A 756 0.00 -12.40 21.01
C ALA A 756 1.16 -11.98 21.92
N GLY A 757 1.82 -12.94 22.50
CA GLY A 757 3.10 -12.77 23.21
C GLY A 757 3.09 -13.30 24.63
N GLN A 758 3.63 -14.49 24.84
CA GLN A 758 3.90 -15.00 26.17
C GLN A 758 4.91 -14.09 26.87
N GLY A 759 4.57 -13.61 28.07
CA GLY A 759 5.44 -12.81 28.89
C GLY A 759 5.37 -11.28 28.69
N SER A 760 4.46 -10.79 27.86
CA SER A 760 4.23 -9.35 27.70
C SER A 760 3.32 -8.83 28.82
N ALA A 761 3.62 -7.66 29.38
CA ALA A 761 2.77 -6.93 30.31
C ALA A 761 1.40 -6.54 29.73
N PHE A 762 1.26 -6.62 28.43
CA PHE A 762 0.03 -6.38 27.70
C PHE A 762 -0.77 -7.65 27.43
N SER A 763 -0.30 -8.80 27.91
CA SER A 763 -1.06 -10.06 27.91
C SER A 763 -2.20 -10.02 28.93
N ALA A 764 -3.18 -10.91 28.74
CA ALA A 764 -4.25 -11.05 29.70
C ALA A 764 -3.71 -11.47 31.08
N LEU A 765 -3.93 -10.63 32.09
CA LEU A 765 -3.58 -10.89 33.49
C LEU A 765 -4.84 -11.17 34.32
N PRO A 766 -4.72 -11.91 35.46
CA PRO A 766 -5.87 -12.29 36.30
C PRO A 766 -6.39 -11.16 37.18
N PHE A 767 -5.98 -9.93 36.98
CA PHE A 767 -6.36 -8.74 37.73
C PHE A 767 -6.44 -7.50 36.86
N ASP A 768 -7.18 -6.49 37.32
CA ASP A 768 -7.25 -5.18 36.67
C ASP A 768 -5.91 -4.42 36.82
N HIS A 769 -5.41 -3.82 35.77
CA HIS A 769 -4.09 -3.20 35.80
C HIS A 769 -3.89 -2.11 34.75
N LEU A 770 -2.97 -1.22 35.01
CA LEU A 770 -2.35 -0.31 34.05
C LEU A 770 -1.06 -0.93 33.54
N SER A 771 -0.89 -1.06 32.24
CA SER A 771 0.35 -1.49 31.60
C SER A 771 0.91 -0.40 30.69
N PHE A 772 2.23 -0.31 30.62
CA PHE A 772 2.96 0.57 29.69
C PHE A 772 4.40 0.09 29.53
N SER A 773 5.04 0.47 28.41
CA SER A 773 6.48 0.27 28.26
C SER A 773 7.22 1.47 28.82
N MET A 774 8.31 1.26 29.54
CA MET A 774 9.12 2.31 30.15
C MET A 774 10.46 2.48 29.45
N ILE A 775 10.80 3.71 29.10
CA ILE A 775 12.12 4.11 28.62
C ILE A 775 12.80 4.87 29.76
N SER A 776 13.87 4.29 30.29
CA SER A 776 14.63 4.81 31.45
C SER A 776 16.13 4.89 31.11
N ASP A 777 16.96 4.85 32.17
CA ASP A 777 18.41 4.67 32.08
C ASP A 777 18.85 3.28 31.61
N ASP A 778 17.93 2.29 31.67
CA ASP A 778 18.21 0.94 31.19
C ASP A 778 18.46 0.94 29.68
N VAL A 779 19.31 0.01 29.23
CA VAL A 779 19.65 -0.13 27.78
C VAL A 779 18.40 -0.44 26.96
N TYR A 780 17.57 -1.35 27.46
CA TYR A 780 16.35 -1.77 26.81
C TYR A 780 15.12 -1.18 27.49
N PRO A 781 14.12 -0.69 26.75
CA PRO A 781 12.80 -0.46 27.32
C PRO A 781 12.26 -1.73 27.95
N PHE A 782 11.53 -1.60 29.05
CA PHE A 782 10.89 -2.70 29.75
C PHE A 782 9.42 -2.42 29.97
N ASP A 783 8.62 -3.46 30.09
CA ASP A 783 7.19 -3.35 30.38
C ASP A 783 6.96 -3.25 31.88
N ALA A 784 6.01 -2.39 32.26
CA ALA A 784 5.60 -2.18 33.65
C ALA A 784 4.11 -2.45 33.83
N VAL A 785 3.75 -3.05 34.94
CA VAL A 785 2.40 -3.33 35.36
C VAL A 785 2.12 -2.73 36.72
N LEU A 786 1.06 -1.93 36.83
CA LEU A 786 0.55 -1.40 38.07
C LEU A 786 -0.88 -1.93 38.25
N PRO A 787 -1.11 -2.86 39.22
CA PRO A 787 -2.44 -3.34 39.56
C PRO A 787 -3.30 -2.22 40.18
N VAL A 788 -4.39 -1.84 39.51
CA VAL A 788 -5.33 -0.80 39.95
C VAL A 788 -6.74 -1.12 39.50
N ASP A 789 -7.72 -0.98 40.35
CA ASP A 789 -9.12 -1.37 40.10
C ASP A 789 -9.86 -0.44 39.13
N GLN A 790 -9.37 0.74 38.92
CA GLN A 790 -10.01 1.76 38.08
C GLN A 790 -9.03 2.34 37.09
N SER A 791 -9.56 2.70 35.92
CA SER A 791 -8.78 3.48 34.99
C SER A 791 -8.34 4.79 35.62
N ILE A 792 -7.07 5.08 35.50
CA ILE A 792 -6.52 6.38 35.91
C ILE A 792 -7.02 7.49 34.96
N GLU A 793 -6.88 8.75 35.40
CA GLU A 793 -7.07 9.90 34.55
C GLU A 793 -6.18 9.85 33.30
N PRO A 794 -6.53 10.53 32.19
CA PRO A 794 -5.70 10.57 30.99
C PRO A 794 -4.23 10.84 31.30
N MET A 795 -3.38 10.01 30.78
CA MET A 795 -1.93 10.06 30.95
C MET A 795 -1.30 10.16 29.56
N PRO A 796 -0.78 11.34 29.16
CA PRO A 796 -0.18 11.51 27.85
C PRO A 796 0.91 10.48 27.57
N ASN A 797 1.05 10.06 26.32
CA ASN A 797 2.16 9.21 25.91
C ASN A 797 3.49 9.92 26.18
N ALA A 798 4.50 9.18 26.64
CA ALA A 798 5.79 9.71 27.09
C ALA A 798 5.71 10.63 28.33
N SER A 799 4.70 10.46 29.19
CA SER A 799 4.71 11.12 30.49
C SER A 799 5.94 10.71 31.30
N LYS A 800 6.62 11.69 31.90
CA LYS A 800 7.73 11.41 32.81
C LYS A 800 7.19 10.84 34.14
N VAL A 801 7.67 9.67 34.50
CA VAL A 801 7.22 8.97 35.72
C VAL A 801 8.40 8.50 36.55
N ILE A 802 8.14 8.34 37.85
CA ILE A 802 8.97 7.56 38.76
C ILE A 802 8.20 6.30 39.10
N LEU A 803 8.84 5.16 38.93
CA LEU A 803 8.31 3.83 39.34
C LEU A 803 9.09 3.33 40.54
N ALA A 804 8.37 2.81 41.50
CA ALA A 804 8.91 2.02 42.59
C ALA A 804 8.23 0.64 42.61
N GLY A 805 8.99 -0.44 42.63
CA GLY A 805 8.44 -1.78 42.54
C GLY A 805 9.49 -2.88 42.53
N CYS A 806 9.13 -4.06 42.07
CA CYS A 806 9.99 -5.22 42.05
C CYS A 806 10.28 -5.66 40.61
N LYS A 807 11.53 -6.00 40.30
CA LYS A 807 11.88 -6.64 39.05
C LYS A 807 11.41 -8.09 39.02
N THR A 808 10.67 -8.49 38.00
CA THR A 808 10.33 -9.88 37.70
C THR A 808 10.93 -10.32 36.38
N GLU A 809 10.79 -11.58 36.02
CA GLU A 809 11.27 -12.08 34.72
C GLU A 809 10.46 -11.56 33.54
N ALA A 810 9.15 -11.26 33.73
CA ALA A 810 8.21 -10.93 32.66
C ALA A 810 8.00 -9.41 32.50
N TYR A 811 7.91 -8.69 33.60
CA TYR A 811 7.64 -7.26 33.65
C TYR A 811 8.09 -6.64 34.97
N PHE A 812 8.14 -5.32 35.04
CA PHE A 812 8.34 -4.59 36.29
C PHE A 812 7.01 -4.51 37.04
N ASP A 813 6.93 -5.18 38.19
CA ASP A 813 5.74 -5.17 39.05
C ASP A 813 5.77 -3.91 39.92
N ALA A 814 4.99 -2.91 39.55
CA ALA A 814 4.98 -1.62 40.19
C ALA A 814 4.15 -1.62 41.47
N ALA A 815 4.74 -1.13 42.56
CA ALA A 815 4.05 -0.82 43.79
C ALA A 815 3.46 0.59 43.76
N VAL A 816 4.25 1.54 43.24
CA VAL A 816 3.89 2.97 43.14
C VAL A 816 4.35 3.52 41.80
N MET A 817 3.53 4.35 41.21
CA MET A 817 3.84 5.19 40.07
C MET A 817 3.56 6.65 40.40
N ILE A 818 4.53 7.51 40.20
CA ILE A 818 4.40 8.96 40.36
C ILE A 818 4.52 9.60 39.00
N VAL A 819 3.46 10.24 38.52
CA VAL A 819 3.49 11.00 37.27
C VAL A 819 3.98 12.41 37.59
N LEU A 820 5.12 12.77 36.99
CA LEU A 820 5.78 14.05 37.23
C LEU A 820 5.15 15.14 36.31
N GLU A 821 4.15 15.81 36.84
CA GLU A 821 3.48 16.99 36.29
C GLU A 821 3.71 18.21 37.18
N GLN A 822 3.06 19.34 36.88
CA GLN A 822 3.13 20.54 37.78
C GLN A 822 2.64 20.21 39.19
N SER A 823 1.61 19.35 39.33
CA SER A 823 1.19 18.71 40.56
C SER A 823 1.41 17.22 40.41
N PRO A 824 2.40 16.61 41.05
CA PRO A 824 2.67 15.19 40.90
C PRO A 824 1.51 14.33 41.36
N ARG A 825 1.06 13.41 40.51
CA ARG A 825 -0.01 12.45 40.80
C ARG A 825 0.59 11.11 41.24
N VAL A 826 0.16 10.60 42.39
CA VAL A 826 0.61 9.32 42.94
C VAL A 826 -0.44 8.25 42.76
N PHE A 827 -0.04 7.15 42.18
CA PHE A 827 -0.86 5.95 42.00
C PHE A 827 -0.20 4.80 42.74
N ILE A 828 -0.94 4.15 43.61
CA ILE A 828 -0.49 3.03 44.43
C ILE A 828 -1.24 1.79 43.97
N ARG A 829 -0.52 0.66 43.91
CA ARG A 829 -1.11 -0.63 43.56
C ARG A 829 -2.22 -1.01 44.53
N LYS A 830 -3.18 -1.82 44.08
CA LYS A 830 -4.11 -2.49 44.95
C LYS A 830 -3.35 -3.46 45.87
N ASP A 831 -3.65 -3.45 47.15
CA ASP A 831 -3.06 -4.33 48.13
C ASP A 831 -1.51 -4.35 48.13
N PRO A 832 -0.86 -3.22 48.45
CA PRO A 832 0.59 -3.10 48.37
C PRO A 832 1.34 -3.93 49.42
N GLY A 833 0.66 -4.42 50.43
CA GLY A 833 1.26 -5.15 51.56
C GLY A 833 2.23 -4.30 52.36
N SER A 834 3.40 -4.87 52.70
CA SER A 834 4.46 -4.20 53.44
C SER A 834 5.50 -3.49 52.57
N PHE A 835 5.18 -3.27 51.28
CA PHE A 835 6.15 -2.73 50.29
C PHE A 835 7.49 -3.49 50.33
N THR A 836 7.45 -4.82 50.30
CA THR A 836 8.64 -5.67 50.20
C THR A 836 8.51 -6.64 49.03
N CYS A 837 9.62 -6.92 48.35
CA CYS A 837 9.65 -7.85 47.22
C CYS A 837 9.72 -9.31 47.69
N PRO A 838 8.97 -10.23 47.05
CA PRO A 838 7.98 -10.00 46.00
C PRO A 838 6.70 -9.35 46.54
N LEU A 839 6.07 -8.50 45.73
CA LEU A 839 4.81 -7.88 46.08
C LEU A 839 3.68 -8.93 46.12
N PRO A 840 2.69 -8.77 46.98
CA PRO A 840 1.55 -9.72 47.05
C PRO A 840 0.80 -9.72 45.72
N GLN A 841 0.26 -10.88 45.36
CA GLN A 841 -0.61 -10.98 44.19
C GLN A 841 -1.91 -10.20 44.47
N PRO A 842 -2.35 -9.29 43.58
CA PRO A 842 -3.51 -8.45 43.79
C PRO A 842 -4.84 -9.22 43.78
#